data_c22d672db5429599f5edbd842b725607
#
_entry.id   c22d672db5429599f5edbd842b725607
#
_cell.length_a   1.000
_cell.length_b   1.000
_cell.length_c   1.000
_cell.angle_alpha   90.00
_cell.angle_beta   90.00
_cell.angle_gamma   90.00
#
_symmetry.space_group_name_H-M   'P 1'
#
loop_
_entity.id
_entity.type
_entity.pdbx_description
1 polymer ?
#
loop_
_entity_poly.entity_id
_entity_poly.type
_entity_poly.pdbx_seq_one_letter_code
_entity_poly.pdbx_strand_id
1 'polypeptide(L)'
;MPLKLPFQKSPAKPAPKPSSKGKPVVPPAGKKPPVKPAASKPAAPRRTSTPAPPPPPPPPLFNLSNERKLDALGIALALGGVLMLLALVSINHDMPVGVILDIFQFMLGWGKYTLPIVLILFGVWLVLRKIDRIPPVSVERVTGLVLLFLFLQTLFESFAVGGGGWVGGLFYDILVRLLGDGGLVVALFAWLLLALIMSFDLTLPELIVKLAPLFAMLAALWTKVRARLPLPGGRPASPAALIGPAGTPPTEDGYTPLDASAVATAPGAAPAAGIGIPTTTIGKPVAWVLPTTKDILELGTAASENQEYVTQRARLIEETLASFGAPAQVVEINRGPTITQFGMEPMFVESRAGRTRVRVSKIVSLADDLALALAAPRIRIQAPVPGRSYLGIEVPNEEMTLVTLRDILETEGFQRTRKPLSFALGRDVSGHPAGADLASMPHLLIAGATGSGKSVCVNAILTSLLLYNTPDELRLVLVDPKRVELTGYNGIPHLLSPVVVEMDRVLGALQWMTREMDRRYHTFAQVGARNIQDYNTRIKTQGGGKPLPYLVIVIDELADLMMIAPDETERTITRLAQLARATGIHLVIATQRPSVDVVTGLIKANFPARVAFAVASNTDSRVILDQPGAERLLGRGDMLYQSQDAPSAVRLQGVFVSDIEIHKLVEFWRQQNTQNLPATPGGPVDGAATNVPLKQAPLFEDMSPVEQGDPLYTEAVDLVRREGRASVSMLQRKMRIGYTRAARLIDQMEEKKIVGTPQDATGVRPVLDYGPAAPPKET
;
A
#
# COMPACT_ATOMS: atom_id res chain seq x y z
N MET A 1 39.65 25.15 -54.89
CA MET A 1 38.38 25.29 -55.66
C MET A 1 37.32 25.75 -54.73
N PRO A 2 36.69 26.92 -54.94
CA PRO A 2 35.82 27.59 -53.94
C PRO A 2 34.35 27.22 -54.15
N LEU A 3 33.64 27.04 -53.05
CA LEU A 3 32.19 26.89 -52.99
C LEU A 3 31.49 28.24 -53.01
N LYS A 4 30.60 28.44 -53.97
CA LYS A 4 29.75 29.59 -54.15
C LYS A 4 28.46 29.48 -53.33
N LEU A 5 28.16 30.55 -52.59
CA LEU A 5 26.85 30.87 -52.04
C LEU A 5 26.00 31.63 -53.09
N PRO A 6 24.70 31.52 -53.13
CA PRO A 6 23.85 32.54 -53.76
C PRO A 6 22.81 33.15 -52.80
N PHE A 7 22.87 34.42 -52.74
CA PHE A 7 21.88 35.53 -52.99
C PHE A 7 20.65 35.63 -52.04
N GLN A 8 20.70 36.74 -51.34
CA GLN A 8 19.61 37.58 -50.82
C GLN A 8 18.53 37.89 -51.83
N LYS A 9 17.28 38.01 -51.39
CA LYS A 9 16.25 38.90 -51.96
C LYS A 9 15.50 39.63 -50.86
N SER A 10 15.47 40.97 -51.03
CA SER A 10 14.80 41.98 -50.20
C SER A 10 13.28 42.07 -50.41
N PRO A 11 12.60 42.93 -49.62
CA PRO A 11 11.21 42.75 -49.20
C PRO A 11 10.17 43.41 -50.09
N ALA A 12 8.95 42.89 -50.13
CA ALA A 12 7.78 43.45 -50.79
C ALA A 12 6.92 44.28 -49.81
N LYS A 13 6.44 45.42 -50.32
CA LYS A 13 5.60 46.45 -49.67
C LYS A 13 4.18 45.97 -49.38
N PRO A 14 3.46 46.63 -48.43
CA PRO A 14 2.11 46.28 -48.01
C PRO A 14 1.01 46.86 -48.93
N ALA A 15 -0.09 46.14 -49.07
CA ALA A 15 -1.30 46.54 -49.78
C ALA A 15 -2.34 47.20 -48.82
N PRO A 16 -3.25 48.06 -49.36
CA PRO A 16 -3.97 49.06 -48.59
C PRO A 16 -5.29 48.59 -47.98
N LYS A 17 -5.73 49.33 -46.93
CA LYS A 17 -7.02 49.18 -46.23
C LYS A 17 -8.21 49.58 -47.11
N PRO A 18 -9.38 48.93 -47.02
CA PRO A 18 -10.63 49.47 -47.56
C PRO A 18 -11.36 50.32 -46.51
N SER A 19 -11.95 51.40 -47.01
CA SER A 19 -12.66 52.47 -46.33
C SER A 19 -14.06 52.08 -45.88
N SER A 20 -14.50 52.81 -44.85
CA SER A 20 -15.84 52.91 -44.28
C SER A 20 -16.95 53.20 -45.27
N LYS A 21 -18.17 52.63 -45.08
CA LYS A 21 -19.49 53.32 -45.11
C LYS A 21 -20.63 52.30 -45.07
N GLY A 22 -21.65 52.64 -44.26
CA GLY A 22 -23.01 52.12 -44.39
C GLY A 22 -23.73 51.80 -43.09
N LYS A 23 -24.36 52.78 -42.47
CA LYS A 23 -25.41 52.56 -41.41
C LYS A 23 -26.68 52.06 -42.09
N PRO A 24 -27.40 51.09 -41.53
CA PRO A 24 -28.79 50.82 -41.88
C PRO A 24 -29.76 51.63 -41.02
N VAL A 25 -30.78 52.11 -41.72
CA VAL A 25 -31.93 52.95 -41.29
C VAL A 25 -32.91 52.09 -40.49
N VAL A 26 -33.45 52.67 -39.38
CA VAL A 26 -34.53 52.12 -38.54
C VAL A 26 -35.86 52.51 -39.16
N PRO A 27 -36.86 51.64 -39.32
CA PRO A 27 -38.24 52.03 -39.64
C PRO A 27 -39.07 52.29 -38.35
N PRO A 28 -40.12 53.11 -38.41
CA PRO A 28 -40.79 53.69 -37.26
C PRO A 28 -41.89 52.81 -36.62
N ALA A 29 -42.12 53.10 -35.34
CA ALA A 29 -42.98 52.41 -34.43
C ALA A 29 -44.48 52.46 -34.83
N GLY A 30 -45.14 51.27 -34.77
CA GLY A 30 -46.58 51.11 -34.82
C GLY A 30 -47.25 51.23 -33.43
N LYS A 31 -48.40 51.91 -33.37
CA LYS A 31 -49.16 52.26 -32.17
C LYS A 31 -49.77 51.04 -31.47
N LYS A 32 -49.71 51.02 -30.13
CA LYS A 32 -50.44 50.11 -29.23
C LYS A 32 -51.89 50.56 -29.01
N PRO A 33 -52.85 49.66 -28.87
CA PRO A 33 -54.16 49.94 -28.28
C PRO A 33 -54.12 49.74 -26.76
N PRO A 34 -55.14 50.36 -26.02
CA PRO A 34 -55.07 50.48 -24.58
C PRO A 34 -55.58 49.22 -23.86
N VAL A 35 -54.90 48.89 -22.72
CA VAL A 35 -55.27 47.79 -21.82
C VAL A 35 -55.97 48.40 -20.59
N LYS A 36 -57.16 47.85 -20.20
CA LYS A 36 -57.88 48.06 -18.99
C LYS A 36 -57.20 47.50 -17.74
N PRO A 37 -57.40 48.08 -16.53
CA PRO A 37 -56.70 47.65 -15.34
C PRO A 37 -57.37 46.44 -14.69
N ALA A 38 -56.55 45.47 -14.26
CA ALA A 38 -56.97 44.35 -13.43
C ALA A 38 -56.24 44.36 -12.08
N ALA A 39 -56.97 43.89 -11.08
CA ALA A 39 -56.83 44.01 -9.65
C ALA A 39 -55.47 43.55 -9.03
N SER A 40 -55.15 44.25 -7.93
CA SER A 40 -54.06 44.06 -7.01
C SER A 40 -54.00 42.67 -6.34
N LYS A 41 -52.84 42.03 -6.36
CA LYS A 41 -52.47 40.93 -5.45
C LYS A 41 -51.37 41.39 -4.49
N PRO A 42 -51.29 40.85 -3.26
CA PRO A 42 -50.48 41.38 -2.19
C PRO A 42 -48.97 41.08 -2.37
N ALA A 43 -48.15 42.00 -1.84
CA ALA A 43 -46.72 42.06 -1.93
C ALA A 43 -46.01 40.88 -1.26
N ALA A 44 -45.06 40.27 -1.99
CA ALA A 44 -44.09 39.33 -1.45
C ALA A 44 -42.91 40.08 -0.78
N PRO A 45 -42.27 39.54 0.25
CA PRO A 45 -41.23 40.25 0.99
C PRO A 45 -39.96 40.49 0.15
N ARG A 46 -39.40 41.70 0.29
CA ARG A 46 -38.14 42.13 -0.31
C ARG A 46 -37.02 41.17 0.06
N ARG A 47 -36.44 40.49 -0.94
CA ARG A 47 -35.13 39.87 -0.81
C ARG A 47 -34.07 40.97 -0.73
N THR A 48 -33.30 40.98 0.36
CA THR A 48 -32.08 41.76 0.52
C THR A 48 -31.06 41.28 -0.52
N SER A 49 -30.64 42.18 -1.38
CA SER A 49 -29.56 41.93 -2.36
C SER A 49 -28.25 41.71 -1.63
N THR A 50 -27.73 40.50 -1.69
CA THR A 50 -26.32 40.18 -1.34
C THR A 50 -25.40 40.95 -2.30
N PRO A 51 -24.31 41.61 -1.83
CA PRO A 51 -23.35 42.24 -2.72
C PRO A 51 -22.73 41.22 -3.66
N ALA A 52 -22.55 41.57 -4.92
CA ALA A 52 -21.85 40.74 -5.89
C ALA A 52 -20.41 40.40 -5.41
N PRO A 53 -19.92 39.21 -5.59
CA PRO A 53 -18.53 38.87 -5.25
C PRO A 53 -17.56 39.72 -6.05
N PRO A 54 -16.42 40.12 -5.47
CA PRO A 54 -15.40 40.90 -6.18
C PRO A 54 -14.90 40.12 -7.42
N PRO A 55 -14.52 40.82 -8.49
CA PRO A 55 -14.02 40.18 -9.68
C PRO A 55 -12.75 39.34 -9.34
N PRO A 56 -12.56 38.16 -9.96
CA PRO A 56 -11.37 37.35 -9.72
C PRO A 56 -10.10 38.15 -10.07
N PRO A 57 -9.00 37.97 -9.32
CA PRO A 57 -7.74 38.62 -9.61
C PRO A 57 -7.25 38.23 -11.03
N PRO A 58 -6.56 39.14 -11.74
CA PRO A 58 -6.06 38.85 -13.07
C PRO A 58 -5.12 37.64 -13.01
N PRO A 59 -5.14 36.74 -14.02
CA PRO A 59 -4.27 35.58 -14.04
C PRO A 59 -2.80 36.01 -14.03
N PRO A 60 -1.93 35.33 -13.29
CA PRO A 60 -0.51 35.67 -13.25
C PRO A 60 0.11 35.53 -14.66
N LEU A 61 0.92 36.49 -15.04
CA LEU A 61 1.52 36.63 -16.37
C LEU A 61 2.39 35.43 -16.81
N PHE A 62 2.79 34.55 -15.89
CA PHE A 62 3.55 33.31 -16.15
C PHE A 62 3.00 32.15 -15.31
N ASN A 63 2.15 31.34 -15.90
CA ASN A 63 1.66 30.10 -15.28
C ASN A 63 2.38 28.88 -15.90
N LEU A 64 3.69 28.74 -15.58
CA LEU A 64 4.46 27.55 -15.93
C LEU A 64 4.03 26.40 -15.02
N SER A 65 3.72 25.25 -15.60
CA SER A 65 3.48 24.02 -14.83
C SER A 65 4.72 23.69 -13.97
N ASN A 66 4.53 23.03 -12.84
CA ASN A 66 5.65 22.68 -11.94
C ASN A 66 6.74 21.87 -12.64
N GLU A 67 6.38 21.06 -13.63
CA GLU A 67 7.33 20.31 -14.44
C GLU A 67 8.22 21.22 -15.29
N ARG A 68 7.65 22.23 -15.96
CA ARG A 68 8.40 23.19 -16.76
C ARG A 68 9.29 24.09 -15.90
N LYS A 69 8.89 24.38 -14.65
CA LYS A 69 9.73 25.10 -13.68
C LYS A 69 10.99 24.30 -13.33
N LEU A 70 10.83 22.98 -13.11
CA LEU A 70 11.96 22.09 -12.82
C LEU A 70 12.88 21.91 -14.03
N ASP A 71 12.34 21.81 -15.25
CA ASP A 71 13.14 21.74 -16.47
C ASP A 71 13.96 23.05 -16.70
N ALA A 72 13.30 24.20 -16.49
CA ALA A 72 13.97 25.51 -16.55
C ALA A 72 15.06 25.65 -15.48
N LEU A 73 14.79 25.20 -14.25
CA LEU A 73 15.78 25.18 -13.17
C LEU A 73 16.96 24.25 -13.51
N GLY A 74 16.70 23.07 -14.07
CA GLY A 74 17.75 22.15 -14.49
C GLY A 74 18.66 22.72 -15.56
N ILE A 75 18.08 23.37 -16.58
CA ILE A 75 18.83 24.06 -17.62
C ILE A 75 19.65 25.23 -17.02
N ALA A 76 19.05 26.02 -16.14
CA ALA A 76 19.75 27.16 -15.51
C ALA A 76 20.94 26.70 -14.64
N LEU A 77 20.77 25.62 -13.88
CA LEU A 77 21.84 25.01 -13.06
C LEU A 77 22.98 24.45 -13.94
N ALA A 78 22.64 23.72 -15.01
CA ALA A 78 23.63 23.18 -15.92
C ALA A 78 24.44 24.28 -16.63
N LEU A 79 23.76 25.31 -17.15
CA LEU A 79 24.41 26.47 -17.76
C LEU A 79 25.25 27.26 -16.75
N GLY A 80 24.73 27.47 -15.54
CA GLY A 80 25.48 28.13 -14.44
C GLY A 80 26.76 27.36 -14.09
N GLY A 81 26.68 26.03 -14.01
CA GLY A 81 27.86 25.19 -13.81
C GLY A 81 28.87 25.27 -14.93
N VAL A 82 28.42 25.27 -16.20
CA VAL A 82 29.32 25.45 -17.37
C VAL A 82 29.99 26.82 -17.36
N LEU A 83 29.24 27.89 -17.10
CA LEU A 83 29.78 29.24 -17.01
C LEU A 83 30.79 29.34 -15.87
N MET A 84 30.54 28.76 -14.73
CA MET A 84 31.45 28.72 -13.59
C MET A 84 32.73 27.95 -13.93
N LEU A 85 32.63 26.83 -14.66
CA LEU A 85 33.78 26.05 -15.11
C LEU A 85 34.63 26.80 -16.12
N LEU A 86 34.01 27.53 -17.08
CA LEU A 86 34.69 28.40 -18.01
C LEU A 86 35.39 29.57 -17.29
N ALA A 87 34.76 30.14 -16.26
CA ALA A 87 35.35 31.18 -15.45
C ALA A 87 36.59 30.69 -14.68
N LEU A 88 36.63 29.46 -14.21
CA LEU A 88 37.79 28.85 -13.56
C LEU A 88 38.98 28.64 -14.50
N VAL A 89 38.72 28.45 -15.79
CA VAL A 89 39.74 28.27 -16.85
C VAL A 89 40.19 29.61 -17.46
N SER A 90 39.39 30.67 -17.27
CA SER A 90 39.71 32.00 -17.80
C SER A 90 40.88 32.67 -17.08
N ILE A 91 41.82 33.24 -17.84
CA ILE A 91 43.05 33.88 -17.33
C ILE A 91 42.80 35.30 -16.78
N ASN A 92 41.67 35.93 -17.11
CA ASN A 92 41.34 37.29 -16.70
C ASN A 92 40.45 37.32 -15.45
N HIS A 93 41.06 37.57 -14.30
CA HIS A 93 40.36 37.69 -13.01
C HIS A 93 39.77 39.08 -12.68
N ASP A 94 39.97 40.09 -13.56
CA ASP A 94 39.52 41.49 -13.31
C ASP A 94 38.03 41.74 -13.68
N MET A 95 37.30 40.75 -14.11
CA MET A 95 35.85 40.83 -14.42
C MET A 95 34.99 40.55 -13.19
N PRO A 96 33.72 40.98 -13.16
CA PRO A 96 32.76 40.66 -12.04
C PRO A 96 32.69 39.19 -11.67
N VAL A 97 33.03 38.29 -12.62
CA VAL A 97 33.11 36.85 -12.42
C VAL A 97 34.25 36.45 -11.46
N GLY A 98 35.38 37.22 -11.44
CA GLY A 98 36.48 36.99 -10.52
C GLY A 98 36.07 37.17 -9.06
N VAL A 99 35.30 38.21 -8.77
CA VAL A 99 34.78 38.45 -7.40
C VAL A 99 33.87 37.30 -6.93
N ILE A 100 33.08 36.75 -7.82
CA ILE A 100 32.21 35.58 -7.51
C ILE A 100 33.09 34.36 -7.23
N LEU A 101 34.15 34.14 -7.97
CA LEU A 101 35.08 33.02 -7.74
C LEU A 101 35.84 33.18 -6.42
N ASP A 102 36.22 34.38 -6.02
CA ASP A 102 36.85 34.64 -4.72
C ASP A 102 35.90 34.37 -3.56
N ILE A 103 34.63 34.75 -3.69
CA ILE A 103 33.60 34.42 -2.71
C ILE A 103 33.45 32.88 -2.61
N PHE A 104 33.41 32.17 -3.75
CA PHE A 104 33.32 30.70 -3.72
C PHE A 104 34.59 30.05 -3.15
N GLN A 105 35.76 30.62 -3.42
CA GLN A 105 37.00 30.15 -2.81
C GLN A 105 36.99 30.34 -1.30
N PHE A 106 36.54 31.46 -0.79
CA PHE A 106 36.39 31.71 0.63
C PHE A 106 35.37 30.75 1.28
N MET A 107 34.22 30.57 0.61
CA MET A 107 33.16 29.74 1.16
C MET A 107 33.45 28.22 1.10
N LEU A 108 34.02 27.75 -0.02
CA LEU A 108 34.11 26.34 -0.38
C LEU A 108 35.56 25.82 -0.56
N GLY A 109 36.58 26.69 -0.49
CA GLY A 109 37.97 26.27 -0.70
C GLY A 109 38.16 25.52 -2.02
N TRP A 110 38.68 24.29 -1.95
CA TRP A 110 38.83 23.40 -3.13
C TRP A 110 37.49 22.97 -3.72
N GLY A 111 36.40 23.09 -2.97
CA GLY A 111 35.04 22.86 -3.47
C GLY A 111 34.62 23.74 -4.63
N LYS A 112 35.32 24.87 -4.85
CA LYS A 112 35.10 25.69 -6.07
C LYS A 112 35.31 24.92 -7.36
N TYR A 113 36.13 23.86 -7.37
CA TYR A 113 36.36 23.00 -8.53
C TYR A 113 35.31 21.90 -8.68
N THR A 114 34.76 21.41 -7.55
CA THR A 114 33.74 20.33 -7.55
C THR A 114 32.35 20.88 -7.75
N LEU A 115 32.02 22.07 -7.27
CA LEU A 115 30.68 22.68 -7.36
C LEU A 115 30.16 22.80 -8.80
N PRO A 116 30.95 23.32 -9.80
CA PRO A 116 30.49 23.42 -11.18
C PRO A 116 30.10 22.04 -11.76
N ILE A 117 30.89 21.02 -11.47
CA ILE A 117 30.63 19.63 -11.92
C ILE A 117 29.34 19.13 -11.32
N VAL A 118 29.14 19.33 -10.03
CA VAL A 118 27.90 18.93 -9.32
C VAL A 118 26.68 19.65 -9.92
N LEU A 119 26.78 20.96 -10.17
CA LEU A 119 25.70 21.75 -10.78
C LEU A 119 25.35 21.28 -12.20
N ILE A 120 26.34 20.95 -13.02
CA ILE A 120 26.13 20.41 -14.36
C ILE A 120 25.42 19.04 -14.27
N LEU A 121 25.95 18.11 -13.48
CA LEU A 121 25.40 16.77 -13.35
C LEU A 121 23.98 16.80 -12.79
N PHE A 122 23.75 17.63 -11.76
CA PHE A 122 22.43 17.76 -11.15
C PHE A 122 21.43 18.45 -12.10
N GLY A 123 21.86 19.49 -12.83
CA GLY A 123 21.03 20.15 -13.84
C GLY A 123 20.65 19.22 -14.99
N VAL A 124 21.62 18.45 -15.50
CA VAL A 124 21.37 17.42 -16.53
C VAL A 124 20.45 16.33 -16.00
N TRP A 125 20.65 15.85 -14.78
CA TRP A 125 19.77 14.87 -14.14
C TRP A 125 18.32 15.38 -14.00
N LEU A 126 18.12 16.65 -13.61
CA LEU A 126 16.80 17.28 -13.54
C LEU A 126 16.09 17.31 -14.91
N VAL A 127 16.83 17.60 -15.99
CA VAL A 127 16.27 17.66 -17.36
C VAL A 127 15.95 16.24 -17.88
N LEU A 128 16.83 15.27 -17.61
CA LEU A 128 16.72 13.90 -18.11
C LEU A 128 15.82 12.99 -17.24
N ARG A 129 15.28 13.48 -16.13
CA ARG A 129 14.47 12.69 -15.17
C ARG A 129 13.27 11.94 -15.77
N LYS A 130 12.83 12.31 -16.97
CA LYS A 130 11.69 11.67 -17.69
C LYS A 130 12.08 10.42 -18.48
N ILE A 131 13.37 10.08 -18.52
CA ILE A 131 13.86 8.90 -19.23
C ILE A 131 13.79 7.70 -18.28
N ASP A 132 13.09 6.63 -18.67
CA ASP A 132 12.81 5.44 -17.85
C ASP A 132 14.05 4.74 -17.23
N ARG A 133 15.24 5.04 -17.73
CA ARG A 133 16.50 4.48 -17.22
C ARG A 133 17.21 5.36 -16.18
N ILE A 134 16.72 6.57 -15.94
CA ILE A 134 17.33 7.50 -14.98
C ILE A 134 16.50 7.49 -13.70
N PRO A 135 17.13 7.31 -12.52
CA PRO A 135 16.41 7.26 -11.26
C PRO A 135 15.62 8.55 -11.02
N PRO A 136 14.38 8.45 -10.50
CA PRO A 136 13.53 9.60 -10.24
C PRO A 136 14.16 10.51 -9.18
N VAL A 137 13.87 11.82 -9.29
CA VAL A 137 14.28 12.81 -8.29
C VAL A 137 13.42 12.62 -7.05
N SER A 138 13.98 12.07 -5.98
CA SER A 138 13.37 12.00 -4.66
C SER A 138 14.04 12.98 -3.70
N VAL A 139 13.34 13.36 -2.64
CA VAL A 139 13.87 14.25 -1.59
C VAL A 139 15.09 13.62 -0.93
N GLU A 140 15.04 12.30 -0.68
CA GLU A 140 16.12 11.53 -0.06
C GLU A 140 17.40 11.59 -0.90
N ARG A 141 17.30 11.39 -2.22
CA ARG A 141 18.46 11.43 -3.14
C ARG A 141 19.09 12.81 -3.21
N VAL A 142 18.26 13.86 -3.26
CA VAL A 142 18.76 15.23 -3.25
C VAL A 142 19.47 15.52 -1.93
N THR A 143 18.87 15.13 -0.80
CA THR A 143 19.48 15.27 0.53
C THR A 143 20.80 14.50 0.63
N GLY A 144 20.83 13.26 0.12
CA GLY A 144 22.04 12.44 0.05
C GLY A 144 23.18 13.12 -0.74
N LEU A 145 22.88 13.71 -1.90
CA LEU A 145 23.86 14.43 -2.71
C LEU A 145 24.38 15.71 -2.03
N VAL A 146 23.50 16.43 -1.31
CA VAL A 146 23.92 17.58 -0.49
C VAL A 146 24.83 17.13 0.65
N LEU A 147 24.47 16.05 1.36
CA LEU A 147 25.32 15.49 2.42
C LEU A 147 26.67 15.01 1.89
N LEU A 148 26.70 14.41 0.70
CA LEU A 148 27.95 14.00 0.05
C LEU A 148 28.82 15.21 -0.32
N PHE A 149 28.23 16.28 -0.79
CA PHE A 149 28.95 17.51 -1.09
C PHE A 149 29.54 18.13 0.20
N LEU A 150 28.76 18.25 1.26
CA LEU A 150 29.24 18.74 2.57
C LEU A 150 30.31 17.85 3.18
N PHE A 151 30.18 16.54 3.05
CA PHE A 151 31.23 15.58 3.42
C PHE A 151 32.53 15.86 2.70
N LEU A 152 32.50 16.08 1.37
CA LEU A 152 33.69 16.40 0.60
C LEU A 152 34.36 17.70 1.05
N GLN A 153 33.58 18.74 1.40
CA GLN A 153 34.14 19.99 1.93
C GLN A 153 34.86 19.75 3.26
N THR A 154 34.24 19.01 4.18
CA THR A 154 34.83 18.66 5.48
C THR A 154 36.08 17.80 5.34
N LEU A 155 36.06 16.87 4.37
CA LEU A 155 37.21 16.05 4.03
C LEU A 155 38.37 16.87 3.45
N PHE A 156 38.11 17.85 2.57
CA PHE A 156 39.14 18.72 2.04
C PHE A 156 39.80 19.56 3.12
N GLU A 157 39.06 20.01 4.14
CA GLU A 157 39.62 20.71 5.30
C GLU A 157 40.56 19.83 6.12
N SER A 158 40.25 18.52 6.26
CA SER A 158 41.11 17.57 6.97
C SER A 158 42.44 17.30 6.25
N PHE A 159 42.54 17.52 4.92
CA PHE A 159 43.78 17.37 4.18
C PHE A 159 44.66 18.63 4.17
N ALA A 160 44.04 19.80 4.16
CA ALA A 160 44.75 21.08 4.15
C ALA A 160 43.88 22.17 4.78
N VAL A 161 44.46 22.93 5.69
CA VAL A 161 43.78 24.07 6.32
C VAL A 161 43.31 25.07 5.26
N GLY A 162 42.01 25.36 5.27
CA GLY A 162 41.36 26.18 4.23
C GLY A 162 40.98 25.41 2.96
N GLY A 163 41.25 24.10 2.86
CA GLY A 163 40.88 23.25 1.72
C GLY A 163 39.37 23.09 1.57
N GLY A 164 38.62 23.07 2.65
CA GLY A 164 37.14 23.00 2.69
C GLY A 164 36.46 24.37 2.71
N GLY A 165 37.26 25.47 2.76
CA GLY A 165 36.75 26.81 2.93
C GLY A 165 36.01 27.02 4.25
N TRP A 166 35.25 28.11 4.35
CA TRP A 166 34.48 28.43 5.56
C TRP A 166 33.46 27.32 5.93
N VAL A 167 32.80 26.74 4.91
CA VAL A 167 31.80 25.67 5.15
C VAL A 167 32.48 24.40 5.65
N GLY A 168 33.53 23.92 4.98
CA GLY A 168 34.27 22.74 5.42
C GLY A 168 34.89 22.90 6.78
N GLY A 169 35.51 24.09 7.07
CA GLY A 169 36.07 24.42 8.34
C GLY A 169 35.06 24.41 9.49
N LEU A 170 33.85 24.94 9.24
CA LEU A 170 32.80 24.95 10.26
C LEU A 170 32.44 23.50 10.71
N PHE A 171 32.20 22.60 9.78
CA PHE A 171 31.86 21.21 10.08
C PHE A 171 33.06 20.47 10.68
N TYR A 172 34.27 20.71 10.18
CA TYR A 172 35.48 20.11 10.68
C TYR A 172 35.71 20.51 12.15
N ASP A 173 35.65 21.81 12.46
CA ASP A 173 35.82 22.33 13.81
C ASP A 173 34.77 21.78 14.79
N ILE A 174 33.51 21.71 14.37
CA ILE A 174 32.46 21.12 15.21
C ILE A 174 32.77 19.67 15.53
N LEU A 175 33.11 18.85 14.49
CA LEU A 175 33.39 17.43 14.71
C LEU A 175 34.64 17.20 15.56
N VAL A 176 35.72 17.95 15.34
CA VAL A 176 36.94 17.84 16.14
C VAL A 176 36.71 18.27 17.59
N ARG A 177 35.95 19.34 17.83
CA ARG A 177 35.64 19.82 19.21
C ARG A 177 34.75 18.84 19.96
N LEU A 178 33.82 18.16 19.26
CA LEU A 178 32.90 17.22 19.90
C LEU A 178 33.50 15.83 20.11
N LEU A 179 34.29 15.34 19.17
CA LEU A 179 34.70 13.94 19.09
C LEU A 179 36.22 13.71 19.14
N GLY A 180 37.00 14.78 19.05
CA GLY A 180 38.45 14.71 18.90
C GLY A 180 38.89 14.14 17.55
N ASP A 181 40.23 14.08 17.30
CA ASP A 181 40.78 13.63 16.03
C ASP A 181 40.43 12.18 15.69
N GLY A 182 40.42 11.30 16.65
CA GLY A 182 40.05 9.88 16.47
C GLY A 182 38.55 9.72 16.14
N GLY A 183 37.71 10.53 16.78
CA GLY A 183 36.26 10.53 16.53
C GLY A 183 35.89 11.15 15.21
N LEU A 184 36.65 12.11 14.71
CA LEU A 184 36.47 12.71 13.40
C LEU A 184 36.50 11.65 12.27
N VAL A 185 37.45 10.72 12.28
CA VAL A 185 37.60 9.69 11.27
C VAL A 185 36.35 8.78 11.25
N VAL A 186 35.86 8.39 12.42
CA VAL A 186 34.66 7.54 12.55
C VAL A 186 33.42 8.31 12.08
N ALA A 187 33.30 9.59 12.45
CA ALA A 187 32.19 10.45 12.07
C ALA A 187 32.16 10.68 10.54
N LEU A 188 33.29 10.96 9.92
CA LEU A 188 33.41 11.11 8.47
C LEU A 188 33.04 9.80 7.73
N PHE A 189 33.48 8.66 8.25
CA PHE A 189 33.13 7.36 7.67
C PHE A 189 31.62 7.09 7.76
N ALA A 190 31.01 7.34 8.92
CA ALA A 190 29.57 7.20 9.11
C ALA A 190 28.78 8.17 8.23
N TRP A 191 29.25 9.43 8.12
CA TRP A 191 28.64 10.43 7.23
C TRP A 191 28.71 10.03 5.77
N LEU A 192 29.85 9.52 5.30
CA LEU A 192 30.01 9.01 3.93
C LEU A 192 29.03 7.85 3.67
N LEU A 193 28.92 6.89 4.58
CA LEU A 193 27.96 5.78 4.44
C LEU A 193 26.52 6.28 4.32
N LEU A 194 26.12 7.20 5.20
CA LEU A 194 24.78 7.78 5.19
C LEU A 194 24.52 8.53 3.87
N ALA A 195 25.47 9.35 3.43
CA ALA A 195 25.36 10.09 2.19
C ALA A 195 25.23 9.17 0.96
N LEU A 196 25.98 8.07 0.92
CA LEU A 196 25.91 7.08 -0.17
C LEU A 196 24.59 6.31 -0.16
N ILE A 197 24.13 5.85 1.02
CA ILE A 197 22.84 5.14 1.17
C ILE A 197 21.70 6.03 0.65
N MET A 198 21.65 7.28 1.08
CA MET A 198 20.60 8.23 0.66
C MET A 198 20.72 8.63 -0.82
N SER A 199 21.95 8.81 -1.36
CA SER A 199 22.14 9.22 -2.75
C SER A 199 21.74 8.16 -3.77
N PHE A 200 22.01 6.88 -3.45
CA PHE A 200 21.82 5.76 -4.38
C PHE A 200 20.62 4.89 -4.03
N ASP A 201 19.90 5.21 -2.94
CA ASP A 201 18.73 4.44 -2.46
C ASP A 201 19.08 2.94 -2.29
N LEU A 202 20.20 2.69 -1.61
CA LEU A 202 20.76 1.35 -1.41
C LEU A 202 20.63 0.96 0.07
N THR A 203 20.34 -0.30 0.30
CA THR A 203 20.48 -0.86 1.65
C THR A 203 21.95 -1.08 2.00
N LEU A 204 22.29 -1.04 3.31
CA LEU A 204 23.67 -1.28 3.76
C LEU A 204 24.29 -2.58 3.22
N PRO A 205 23.60 -3.73 3.20
CA PRO A 205 24.12 -4.95 2.58
C PRO A 205 24.39 -4.81 1.09
N GLU A 206 23.52 -4.15 0.33
CA GLU A 206 23.72 -3.92 -1.11
C GLU A 206 24.92 -3.00 -1.39
N LEU A 207 25.10 -1.97 -0.55
CA LEU A 207 26.24 -1.08 -0.64
C LEU A 207 27.55 -1.84 -0.43
N ILE A 208 27.61 -2.75 0.57
CA ILE A 208 28.80 -3.58 0.84
C ILE A 208 29.10 -4.50 -0.36
N VAL A 209 28.08 -5.14 -0.93
CA VAL A 209 28.25 -6.04 -2.10
C VAL A 209 28.74 -5.25 -3.32
N LYS A 210 28.21 -4.06 -3.57
CA LYS A 210 28.63 -3.21 -4.71
C LYS A 210 30.02 -2.61 -4.52
N LEU A 211 30.45 -2.33 -3.29
CA LEU A 211 31.78 -1.82 -2.97
C LEU A 211 32.83 -2.93 -2.83
N ALA A 212 32.44 -4.19 -2.66
CA ALA A 212 33.36 -5.33 -2.53
C ALA A 212 34.43 -5.39 -3.64
N PRO A 213 34.14 -5.21 -4.95
CA PRO A 213 35.16 -5.24 -5.99
C PRO A 213 36.14 -4.05 -5.88
N LEU A 214 35.67 -2.87 -5.42
CA LEU A 214 36.55 -1.72 -5.17
C LEU A 214 37.51 -1.97 -4.03
N PHE A 215 37.03 -2.55 -2.92
CA PHE A 215 37.86 -2.94 -1.79
C PHE A 215 38.88 -4.02 -2.18
N ALA A 216 38.47 -5.00 -3.00
CA ALA A 216 39.39 -6.01 -3.53
C ALA A 216 40.48 -5.40 -4.42
N MET A 217 40.12 -4.41 -5.26
CA MET A 217 41.08 -3.70 -6.10
C MET A 217 42.05 -2.84 -5.26
N LEU A 218 41.54 -2.13 -4.24
CA LEU A 218 42.38 -1.34 -3.34
C LEU A 218 43.31 -2.23 -2.49
N ALA A 219 42.83 -3.37 -2.01
CA ALA A 219 43.66 -4.38 -1.32
C ALA A 219 44.75 -4.92 -2.23
N ALA A 220 44.45 -5.22 -3.49
CA ALA A 220 45.43 -5.66 -4.48
C ALA A 220 46.44 -4.54 -4.84
N LEU A 221 46.03 -3.29 -4.87
CA LEU A 221 46.91 -2.13 -5.04
C LEU A 221 47.82 -1.93 -3.81
N TRP A 222 47.26 -2.06 -2.62
CA TRP A 222 48.00 -1.96 -1.36
C TRP A 222 49.07 -3.06 -1.23
N THR A 223 48.77 -4.29 -1.60
CA THR A 223 49.77 -5.38 -1.62
C THR A 223 50.88 -5.10 -2.61
N LYS A 224 50.60 -4.52 -3.80
CA LYS A 224 51.60 -4.10 -4.79
C LYS A 224 52.46 -2.94 -4.29
N VAL A 225 51.88 -1.97 -3.58
CA VAL A 225 52.60 -0.83 -3.01
C VAL A 225 53.46 -1.28 -1.82
N ARG A 226 52.92 -2.17 -0.95
CA ARG A 226 53.66 -2.72 0.20
C ARG A 226 54.86 -3.58 -0.26
N ALA A 227 54.74 -4.29 -1.41
CA ALA A 227 55.81 -5.05 -1.99
C ALA A 227 56.98 -4.17 -2.57
N ARG A 228 56.73 -2.86 -2.76
CA ARG A 228 57.74 -1.90 -3.28
C ARG A 228 58.41 -1.03 -2.23
N LEU A 229 57.93 -1.10 -0.94
CA LEU A 229 58.54 -0.37 0.15
C LEU A 229 59.55 -1.28 0.87
N PRO A 230 60.87 -0.93 0.91
CA PRO A 230 61.86 -1.71 1.64
C PRO A 230 61.68 -1.51 3.14
N LEU A 231 61.26 -2.54 3.87
CA LEU A 231 61.23 -2.55 5.31
C LEU A 231 62.60 -3.11 5.81
N PRO A 232 63.22 -2.49 6.86
CA PRO A 232 64.45 -2.99 7.43
C PRO A 232 64.24 -4.26 8.27
N GLY A 233 65.06 -5.21 7.99
CA GLY A 233 65.51 -6.38 8.67
C GLY A 233 64.81 -6.91 9.95
N GLY A 234 64.02 -7.97 9.80
CA GLY A 234 63.67 -8.88 10.88
C GLY A 234 63.89 -10.32 10.42
N ARG A 235 64.66 -11.11 11.17
CA ARG A 235 65.11 -12.45 10.89
C ARG A 235 63.99 -13.44 10.54
N PRO A 236 64.23 -14.41 9.63
CA PRO A 236 63.22 -15.41 9.29
C PRO A 236 63.16 -16.52 10.36
N ALA A 237 61.94 -16.77 10.84
CA ALA A 237 61.62 -18.01 11.54
C ALA A 237 61.21 -19.07 10.52
N SER A 238 61.86 -20.24 10.62
CA SER A 238 61.68 -21.42 9.79
C SER A 238 60.24 -21.96 9.77
N PRO A 239 59.78 -22.52 8.67
CA PRO A 239 58.47 -23.14 8.59
C PRO A 239 58.53 -24.58 9.11
N ALA A 240 57.69 -24.89 10.10
CA ALA A 240 57.35 -26.26 10.44
C ALA A 240 56.30 -26.79 9.44
N ALA A 241 56.69 -27.83 8.73
CA ALA A 241 55.82 -28.57 7.83
C ALA A 241 54.75 -29.32 8.61
N LEU A 242 53.54 -29.24 8.16
CA LEU A 242 52.54 -30.28 8.38
C LEU A 242 51.80 -30.55 7.06
N ILE A 243 52.06 -31.77 6.65
CA ILE A 243 51.62 -32.49 5.46
C ILE A 243 50.14 -32.83 5.57
N GLY A 244 49.41 -32.64 4.53
CA GLY A 244 48.24 -33.04 4.16
C GLY A 244 47.34 -33.97 4.04
N PRO A 245 46.65 -34.83 3.46
CA PRO A 245 46.21 -34.66 2.09
C PRO A 245 44.70 -34.48 1.91
N ALA A 246 44.31 -34.14 0.71
CA ALA A 246 42.94 -34.06 0.20
C ALA A 246 42.13 -35.33 0.45
N GLY A 247 40.91 -35.17 0.93
CA GLY A 247 39.87 -36.19 1.02
C GLY A 247 38.59 -35.70 0.38
N THR A 248 38.14 -36.38 -0.62
CA THR A 248 36.92 -36.34 -1.40
C THR A 248 35.64 -36.40 -0.52
N PRO A 249 34.51 -35.90 -0.99
CA PRO A 249 33.27 -35.94 -0.24
C PRO A 249 32.63 -37.32 -0.24
N PRO A 250 32.01 -37.75 0.87
CA PRO A 250 31.24 -39.00 0.85
C PRO A 250 29.79 -38.74 0.41
N THR A 251 29.36 -39.60 -0.45
CA THR A 251 28.03 -39.93 -0.91
C THR A 251 27.12 -40.36 0.26
N GLU A 252 25.83 -40.10 0.02
CA GLU A 252 24.68 -40.64 0.76
C GLU A 252 24.82 -42.14 1.04
N ASP A 253 24.41 -42.58 2.24
CA ASP A 253 23.55 -43.73 2.46
C ASP A 253 23.41 -44.03 3.96
N GLY A 254 22.16 -44.38 4.38
CA GLY A 254 21.97 -45.21 5.54
C GLY A 254 21.20 -44.64 6.74
N TYR A 255 19.89 -44.37 6.59
CA TYR A 255 18.97 -44.40 7.73
C TYR A 255 18.67 -45.84 8.14
N THR A 256 19.12 -46.26 9.31
CA THR A 256 18.60 -47.42 10.01
C THR A 256 17.71 -47.01 11.17
N PRO A 257 16.51 -47.59 11.33
CA PRO A 257 15.60 -47.29 12.43
C PRO A 257 16.06 -47.96 13.72
N LEU A 258 16.07 -47.21 14.82
CA LEU A 258 16.26 -47.76 16.15
C LEU A 258 14.94 -48.31 16.68
N ASP A 259 14.97 -49.58 17.02
CA ASP A 259 13.94 -50.37 17.60
C ASP A 259 13.45 -49.83 18.98
N ALA A 260 12.15 -49.81 19.12
CA ALA A 260 11.46 -49.62 20.40
C ALA A 260 11.44 -50.95 21.15
N SER A 261 12.12 -51.04 22.27
CA SER A 261 11.76 -51.96 23.36
C SER A 261 12.69 -51.82 24.57
N ALA A 262 12.21 -51.15 25.62
CA ALA A 262 12.46 -51.55 27.01
C ALA A 262 11.56 -50.72 27.96
N VAL A 263 10.44 -51.29 28.29
CA VAL A 263 9.61 -50.88 29.40
C VAL A 263 10.26 -51.39 30.70
N ALA A 264 10.55 -50.47 31.63
CA ALA A 264 10.81 -50.83 33.03
C ALA A 264 9.76 -50.18 33.91
N THR A 265 8.89 -50.98 34.44
CA THR A 265 7.88 -50.69 35.47
C THR A 265 8.57 -50.42 36.82
N ALA A 266 8.15 -49.36 37.51
CA ALA A 266 8.25 -49.21 38.95
C ALA A 266 6.93 -48.68 39.53
N PRO A 267 6.51 -49.15 40.71
CA PRO A 267 5.13 -49.02 41.20
C PRO A 267 4.90 -47.91 42.20
N GLY A 268 3.69 -47.32 42.15
CA GLY A 268 3.00 -46.86 43.32
C GLY A 268 3.15 -45.42 43.77
N ALA A 269 2.23 -44.56 43.35
CA ALA A 269 1.79 -43.40 44.14
C ALA A 269 0.27 -43.23 43.98
N ALA A 270 -0.40 -43.03 45.12
CA ALA A 270 -1.85 -42.95 45.26
C ALA A 270 -2.51 -41.78 44.54
N PRO A 271 -3.82 -41.82 44.24
CA PRO A 271 -4.50 -40.84 43.43
C PRO A 271 -4.76 -39.54 44.20
N ALA A 272 -4.27 -38.43 43.68
CA ALA A 272 -4.68 -37.12 44.13
C ALA A 272 -6.08 -36.79 43.64
N ALA A 273 -6.88 -36.22 44.53
CA ALA A 273 -8.26 -35.87 44.37
C ALA A 273 -8.53 -35.06 43.10
N GLY A 274 -9.47 -35.53 42.29
CA GLY A 274 -9.89 -34.88 41.06
C GLY A 274 -10.54 -33.53 41.35
N ILE A 275 -9.92 -32.50 40.79
CA ILE A 275 -10.61 -31.22 40.51
C ILE A 275 -11.58 -31.53 39.38
N GLY A 276 -12.88 -31.56 39.73
CA GLY A 276 -13.95 -31.75 38.77
C GLY A 276 -13.94 -30.66 37.72
N ILE A 277 -13.50 -31.02 36.52
CA ILE A 277 -13.77 -30.22 35.33
C ILE A 277 -15.30 -30.22 35.18
N PRO A 278 -15.96 -29.04 35.14
CA PRO A 278 -17.39 -29.01 34.89
C PRO A 278 -17.62 -29.61 33.51
N THR A 279 -18.24 -30.76 33.48
CA THR A 279 -18.75 -31.41 32.25
C THR A 279 -19.76 -30.45 31.66
N THR A 280 -19.34 -29.69 30.65
CA THR A 280 -20.25 -28.86 29.86
C THR A 280 -21.28 -29.80 29.25
N THR A 281 -22.49 -29.69 29.72
CA THR A 281 -23.65 -30.37 29.14
C THR A 281 -23.65 -30.13 27.65
N ILE A 282 -23.52 -31.18 26.86
CA ILE A 282 -23.59 -31.11 25.38
C ILE A 282 -25.02 -30.63 25.08
N GLY A 283 -25.15 -29.32 24.84
CA GLY A 283 -26.38 -28.71 24.35
C GLY A 283 -26.77 -29.39 23.03
N LYS A 284 -28.07 -29.56 22.80
CA LYS A 284 -28.59 -30.04 21.51
C LYS A 284 -27.87 -29.28 20.36
N PRO A 285 -27.48 -29.97 19.26
CA PRO A 285 -26.86 -29.31 18.14
C PRO A 285 -27.77 -28.17 17.66
N VAL A 286 -27.25 -26.97 17.63
CA VAL A 286 -27.93 -25.77 17.14
C VAL A 286 -28.18 -25.95 15.63
N ALA A 287 -29.44 -25.99 15.22
CA ALA A 287 -29.81 -26.07 13.82
C ALA A 287 -29.91 -24.65 13.25
N TRP A 288 -28.88 -24.24 12.53
CA TRP A 288 -28.89 -22.96 11.81
C TRP A 288 -29.70 -23.10 10.52
N VAL A 289 -30.54 -22.10 10.22
CA VAL A 289 -31.26 -21.96 8.94
C VAL A 289 -30.66 -20.85 8.13
N LEU A 290 -30.38 -21.11 6.85
CA LEU A 290 -29.86 -20.07 5.96
C LEU A 290 -30.98 -19.14 5.48
N PRO A 291 -30.73 -17.82 5.39
CA PRO A 291 -31.68 -16.88 4.82
C PRO A 291 -31.86 -17.13 3.32
N THR A 292 -33.04 -16.84 2.78
CA THR A 292 -33.25 -16.89 1.33
C THR A 292 -32.90 -15.57 0.69
N THR A 293 -32.35 -15.61 -0.53
CA THR A 293 -32.00 -14.38 -1.26
C THR A 293 -33.22 -13.51 -1.49
N LYS A 294 -34.40 -14.12 -1.70
CA LYS A 294 -35.65 -13.42 -1.99
C LYS A 294 -36.20 -12.63 -0.83
N ASP A 295 -35.98 -13.07 0.40
CA ASP A 295 -36.48 -12.40 1.61
C ASP A 295 -35.58 -11.24 2.03
N ILE A 296 -34.30 -11.30 1.68
CA ILE A 296 -33.31 -10.32 2.10
C ILE A 296 -33.07 -9.26 1.02
N LEU A 297 -32.91 -9.68 -0.25
CA LEU A 297 -32.44 -8.84 -1.35
C LEU A 297 -33.55 -8.44 -2.30
N GLU A 298 -33.46 -7.22 -2.82
CA GLU A 298 -34.38 -6.66 -3.81
C GLU A 298 -33.92 -6.93 -5.25
N LEU A 299 -34.87 -7.02 -6.18
CA LEU A 299 -34.59 -7.18 -7.61
C LEU A 299 -34.19 -5.84 -8.22
N GLY A 300 -33.26 -5.88 -9.17
CA GLY A 300 -32.92 -4.73 -9.99
C GLY A 300 -34.00 -4.35 -10.99
N THR A 301 -33.98 -3.10 -11.42
CA THR A 301 -34.82 -2.61 -12.53
C THR A 301 -34.15 -2.93 -13.87
N ALA A 302 -34.93 -3.45 -14.83
CA ALA A 302 -34.45 -3.68 -16.18
C ALA A 302 -34.06 -2.36 -16.88
N ALA A 303 -32.94 -2.37 -17.61
CA ALA A 303 -32.50 -1.23 -18.39
C ALA A 303 -33.47 -0.96 -19.55
N SER A 304 -33.75 0.29 -19.85
CA SER A 304 -34.39 0.74 -21.08
C SER A 304 -33.42 0.57 -22.26
N GLU A 305 -33.85 -0.09 -23.34
CA GLU A 305 -33.03 -0.29 -24.52
C GLU A 305 -33.21 0.86 -25.53
N ASN A 306 -32.22 1.74 -25.64
CA ASN A 306 -32.19 2.76 -26.70
C ASN A 306 -31.12 2.40 -27.75
N GLN A 307 -31.52 1.56 -28.72
CA GLN A 307 -30.66 1.05 -29.82
C GLN A 307 -30.21 2.18 -30.76
N GLU A 308 -31.09 3.17 -31.00
CA GLU A 308 -30.80 4.29 -31.88
C GLU A 308 -29.65 5.15 -31.35
N TYR A 309 -29.66 5.41 -30.06
CA TYR A 309 -28.62 6.18 -29.39
C TYR A 309 -27.23 5.51 -29.49
N VAL A 310 -27.18 4.21 -29.33
CA VAL A 310 -25.93 3.44 -29.46
C VAL A 310 -25.37 3.50 -30.87
N THR A 311 -26.24 3.37 -31.89
CA THR A 311 -25.84 3.45 -33.29
C THR A 311 -25.36 4.85 -33.68
N GLN A 312 -26.03 5.87 -33.18
CA GLN A 312 -25.61 7.28 -33.38
C GLN A 312 -24.24 7.57 -32.76
N ARG A 313 -24.00 7.06 -31.55
CA ARG A 313 -22.69 7.18 -30.89
C ARG A 313 -21.58 6.47 -31.66
N ALA A 314 -21.83 5.28 -32.20
CA ALA A 314 -20.88 4.54 -33.04
C ALA A 314 -20.43 5.39 -34.24
N ARG A 315 -21.39 5.98 -34.98
CA ARG A 315 -21.09 6.85 -36.13
C ARG A 315 -20.29 8.10 -35.70
N LEU A 316 -20.68 8.73 -34.62
CA LEU A 316 -19.97 9.92 -34.10
C LEU A 316 -18.51 9.62 -33.75
N ILE A 317 -18.24 8.42 -33.18
CA ILE A 317 -16.86 7.97 -32.90
C ILE A 317 -16.07 7.81 -34.18
N GLU A 318 -16.64 7.14 -35.22
CA GLU A 318 -15.99 6.94 -36.52
C GLU A 318 -15.68 8.27 -37.21
N GLU A 319 -16.65 9.19 -37.28
CA GLU A 319 -16.51 10.52 -37.86
C GLU A 319 -15.48 11.36 -37.12
N THR A 320 -15.49 11.33 -35.80
CA THR A 320 -14.53 12.06 -34.96
C THR A 320 -13.11 11.56 -35.20
N LEU A 321 -12.89 10.24 -35.15
CA LEU A 321 -11.59 9.65 -35.42
C LEU A 321 -11.09 9.94 -36.84
N ALA A 322 -11.98 9.91 -37.84
CA ALA A 322 -11.65 10.24 -39.20
C ALA A 322 -11.23 11.72 -39.35
N SER A 323 -11.91 12.65 -38.68
CA SER A 323 -11.59 14.08 -38.69
C SER A 323 -10.21 14.39 -38.11
N PHE A 324 -9.76 13.63 -37.11
CA PHE A 324 -8.41 13.70 -36.54
C PHE A 324 -7.36 12.90 -37.34
N GLY A 325 -7.73 12.38 -38.51
CA GLY A 325 -6.85 11.61 -39.38
C GLY A 325 -6.43 10.26 -38.80
N ALA A 326 -7.28 9.68 -37.97
CA ALA A 326 -7.13 8.34 -37.38
C ALA A 326 -8.36 7.45 -37.70
N PRO A 327 -8.78 7.27 -39.00
CA PRO A 327 -9.96 6.55 -39.31
C PRO A 327 -9.93 5.12 -38.74
N ALA A 328 -11.04 4.73 -38.13
CA ALA A 328 -11.28 3.39 -37.60
C ALA A 328 -12.75 3.05 -37.79
N GLN A 329 -13.08 1.76 -37.86
CA GLN A 329 -14.42 1.26 -38.03
C GLN A 329 -14.90 0.49 -36.81
N VAL A 330 -16.16 0.66 -36.41
CA VAL A 330 -16.81 -0.13 -35.38
C VAL A 330 -17.12 -1.52 -35.92
N VAL A 331 -16.56 -2.55 -35.29
CA VAL A 331 -16.74 -3.96 -35.68
C VAL A 331 -17.59 -4.74 -34.68
N GLU A 332 -17.66 -4.30 -33.46
CA GLU A 332 -18.43 -4.94 -32.38
C GLU A 332 -18.92 -3.89 -31.38
N ILE A 333 -20.13 -4.09 -30.85
CA ILE A 333 -20.70 -3.21 -29.81
C ILE A 333 -21.11 -4.08 -28.63
N ASN A 334 -20.48 -3.91 -27.50
CA ASN A 334 -20.79 -4.61 -26.26
C ASN A 334 -21.42 -3.63 -25.26
N ARG A 335 -22.67 -3.87 -24.89
CA ARG A 335 -23.40 -3.00 -23.98
C ARG A 335 -23.39 -3.57 -22.57
N GLY A 336 -22.74 -2.85 -21.68
CA GLY A 336 -22.74 -3.13 -20.23
C GLY A 336 -23.75 -2.25 -19.48
N PRO A 337 -23.84 -2.43 -18.16
CA PRO A 337 -24.81 -1.71 -17.32
C PRO A 337 -24.51 -0.21 -17.20
N THR A 338 -23.26 0.21 -17.24
CA THR A 338 -22.84 1.61 -17.04
C THR A 338 -22.09 2.18 -18.24
N ILE A 339 -21.51 1.33 -19.06
CA ILE A 339 -20.76 1.73 -20.24
C ILE A 339 -21.14 0.87 -21.45
N THR A 340 -20.94 1.43 -22.65
CA THR A 340 -20.93 0.68 -23.90
C THR A 340 -19.52 0.65 -24.45
N GLN A 341 -19.01 -0.54 -24.78
CA GLN A 341 -17.71 -0.74 -25.41
C GLN A 341 -17.89 -0.87 -26.92
N PHE A 342 -17.27 0.03 -27.66
CA PHE A 342 -17.20 -0.01 -29.12
C PHE A 342 -15.87 -0.65 -29.53
N GLY A 343 -15.94 -1.82 -30.14
CA GLY A 343 -14.78 -2.51 -30.71
C GLY A 343 -14.38 -1.85 -32.02
N MET A 344 -13.18 -1.28 -32.08
CA MET A 344 -12.71 -0.49 -33.22
C MET A 344 -11.57 -1.18 -33.95
N GLU A 345 -11.63 -1.27 -35.25
CA GLU A 345 -10.54 -1.72 -36.10
C GLU A 345 -9.89 -0.52 -36.80
N PRO A 346 -8.57 -0.28 -36.65
CA PRO A 346 -7.88 0.80 -37.34
C PRO A 346 -7.88 0.60 -38.84
N MET A 347 -8.30 1.62 -39.59
CA MET A 347 -8.30 1.63 -41.05
C MET A 347 -6.95 2.11 -41.61
N PHE A 348 -6.88 2.15 -42.96
CA PHE A 348 -5.72 2.62 -43.69
C PHE A 348 -5.88 4.09 -44.07
N VAL A 349 -4.79 4.84 -43.97
CA VAL A 349 -4.69 6.22 -44.46
C VAL A 349 -3.74 6.25 -45.65
N GLU A 350 -4.14 6.95 -46.70
CA GLU A 350 -3.30 7.18 -47.86
C GLU A 350 -2.33 8.33 -47.55
N SER A 351 -1.05 8.10 -47.70
CA SER A 351 0.04 9.05 -47.47
C SER A 351 0.88 9.12 -48.77
N ARG A 352 1.65 10.17 -48.95
CA ARG A 352 2.64 10.30 -50.05
C ARG A 352 3.62 9.12 -50.14
N ALA A 353 3.81 8.40 -49.02
CA ALA A 353 4.67 7.21 -48.89
C ALA A 353 3.92 5.88 -49.13
N GLY A 354 2.63 5.91 -49.49
CA GLY A 354 1.80 4.76 -49.69
C GLY A 354 0.70 4.57 -48.61
N ARG A 355 -0.03 3.46 -48.71
CA ARG A 355 -1.15 3.11 -47.83
C ARG A 355 -0.61 2.58 -46.50
N THR A 356 -0.86 3.29 -45.38
CA THR A 356 -0.35 2.94 -44.06
C THR A 356 -1.52 2.74 -43.09
N ARG A 357 -1.50 1.66 -42.28
CA ARG A 357 -2.51 1.44 -41.24
C ARG A 357 -2.36 2.43 -40.11
N VAL A 358 -3.46 2.95 -39.58
CA VAL A 358 -3.46 3.84 -38.42
C VAL A 358 -2.83 3.14 -37.23
N ARG A 359 -1.90 3.80 -36.53
CA ARG A 359 -1.26 3.26 -35.33
C ARG A 359 -2.24 3.31 -34.17
N VAL A 360 -2.30 2.22 -33.38
CA VAL A 360 -3.15 2.13 -32.18
C VAL A 360 -2.83 3.28 -31.18
N SER A 361 -1.55 3.62 -31.01
CA SER A 361 -1.13 4.72 -30.12
C SER A 361 -1.72 6.08 -30.52
N LYS A 362 -1.97 6.31 -31.82
CA LYS A 362 -2.61 7.55 -32.31
C LYS A 362 -4.08 7.60 -31.86
N ILE A 363 -4.81 6.49 -31.92
CA ILE A 363 -6.20 6.43 -31.45
C ILE A 363 -6.26 6.60 -29.94
N VAL A 364 -5.34 5.94 -29.19
CA VAL A 364 -5.27 6.05 -27.72
C VAL A 364 -5.02 7.49 -27.28
N SER A 365 -4.19 8.25 -28.03
CA SER A 365 -3.91 9.65 -27.70
C SER A 365 -5.09 10.60 -27.92
N LEU A 366 -6.11 10.19 -28.68
CA LEU A 366 -7.32 10.99 -28.96
C LEU A 366 -8.45 10.74 -27.94
N ALA A 367 -8.18 10.06 -26.82
CA ALA A 367 -9.20 9.74 -25.82
C ALA A 367 -9.91 10.97 -25.24
N ASP A 368 -9.18 12.05 -25.02
CA ASP A 368 -9.73 13.29 -24.45
C ASP A 368 -10.50 14.09 -25.50
N ASP A 369 -10.06 14.08 -26.78
CA ASP A 369 -10.78 14.67 -27.91
C ASP A 369 -12.11 13.95 -28.18
N LEU A 370 -12.10 12.60 -28.12
CA LEU A 370 -13.29 11.78 -28.19
C LEU A 370 -14.24 12.03 -27.01
N ALA A 371 -13.73 12.19 -25.80
CA ALA A 371 -14.55 12.50 -24.65
C ALA A 371 -15.28 13.84 -24.83
N LEU A 372 -14.61 14.85 -25.38
CA LEU A 372 -15.20 16.14 -25.71
C LEU A 372 -16.30 16.02 -26.79
N ALA A 373 -15.99 15.34 -27.91
CA ALA A 373 -16.91 15.18 -29.01
C ALA A 373 -18.19 14.40 -28.63
N LEU A 374 -18.05 13.43 -27.72
CA LEU A 374 -19.14 12.61 -27.20
C LEU A 374 -19.87 13.23 -26.00
N ALA A 375 -19.44 14.41 -25.55
CA ALA A 375 -19.91 15.04 -24.30
C ALA A 375 -19.86 14.06 -23.10
N ALA A 376 -18.85 13.17 -23.08
CA ALA A 376 -18.68 12.18 -22.05
C ALA A 376 -17.71 12.68 -20.97
N PRO A 377 -17.99 12.48 -19.68
CA PRO A 377 -17.11 12.97 -18.60
C PRO A 377 -15.73 12.32 -18.67
N ARG A 378 -15.63 11.06 -19.08
CA ARG A 378 -14.38 10.29 -19.24
C ARG A 378 -14.58 9.16 -20.25
N ILE A 379 -13.56 8.85 -21.03
CA ILE A 379 -13.50 7.69 -21.92
C ILE A 379 -12.25 6.89 -21.58
N ARG A 380 -12.38 5.55 -21.62
CA ARG A 380 -11.24 4.63 -21.51
C ARG A 380 -11.06 3.89 -22.84
N ILE A 381 -9.81 3.82 -23.31
CA ILE A 381 -9.47 3.03 -24.50
C ILE A 381 -8.62 1.86 -24.05
N GLN A 382 -9.13 0.65 -24.29
CA GLN A 382 -8.43 -0.61 -24.03
C GLN A 382 -7.80 -1.12 -25.32
N ALA A 383 -6.50 -1.25 -25.36
CA ALA A 383 -5.79 -1.64 -26.58
C ALA A 383 -4.61 -2.59 -26.26
N PRO A 384 -4.70 -3.86 -26.69
CA PRO A 384 -5.86 -4.53 -27.30
C PRO A 384 -6.91 -4.96 -26.26
N VAL A 385 -8.12 -5.29 -26.72
CA VAL A 385 -9.10 -6.02 -25.91
C VAL A 385 -8.61 -7.47 -25.76
N PRO A 386 -8.53 -8.03 -24.53
CA PRO A 386 -8.07 -9.39 -24.33
C PRO A 386 -8.83 -10.43 -25.16
N GLY A 387 -8.11 -11.26 -25.91
CA GLY A 387 -8.70 -12.29 -26.77
C GLY A 387 -9.34 -11.78 -28.07
N ARG A 388 -9.21 -10.49 -28.39
CA ARG A 388 -9.77 -9.86 -29.59
C ARG A 388 -8.70 -9.14 -30.42
N SER A 389 -8.93 -8.99 -31.72
CA SER A 389 -8.02 -8.30 -32.66
C SER A 389 -8.33 -6.82 -32.84
N TYR A 390 -9.19 -6.25 -32.02
CA TYR A 390 -9.59 -4.83 -32.05
C TYR A 390 -9.25 -4.10 -30.76
N LEU A 391 -9.35 -2.77 -30.79
CA LEU A 391 -9.29 -1.94 -29.59
C LEU A 391 -10.72 -1.59 -29.12
N GLY A 392 -10.93 -1.49 -27.80
CA GLY A 392 -12.22 -1.14 -27.20
C GLY A 392 -12.25 0.32 -26.76
N ILE A 393 -13.21 1.10 -27.26
CA ILE A 393 -13.52 2.44 -26.74
C ILE A 393 -14.72 2.31 -25.82
N GLU A 394 -14.50 2.55 -24.53
CA GLU A 394 -15.52 2.44 -23.48
C GLU A 394 -16.11 3.82 -23.21
N VAL A 395 -17.39 3.98 -23.56
CA VAL A 395 -18.14 5.24 -23.44
C VAL A 395 -19.24 5.06 -22.40
N PRO A 396 -19.42 6.02 -21.46
CA PRO A 396 -20.50 5.98 -20.49
C PRO A 396 -21.88 5.95 -21.15
N ASN A 397 -22.79 5.13 -20.62
CA ASN A 397 -24.19 5.13 -21.04
C ASN A 397 -24.87 6.41 -20.57
N GLU A 398 -25.93 6.83 -21.27
CA GLU A 398 -26.75 7.97 -20.85
C GLU A 398 -27.53 7.64 -19.57
N GLU A 399 -28.12 6.46 -19.53
CA GLU A 399 -28.76 5.90 -18.35
C GLU A 399 -27.92 4.72 -17.82
N MET A 400 -27.50 4.82 -16.56
CA MET A 400 -26.75 3.76 -15.90
C MET A 400 -27.71 2.82 -15.21
N THR A 401 -27.60 1.53 -15.47
CA THR A 401 -28.40 0.50 -14.81
C THR A 401 -27.74 0.07 -13.53
N LEU A 402 -28.52 0.03 -12.44
CA LEU A 402 -28.07 -0.48 -11.16
C LEU A 402 -27.96 -2.01 -11.24
N VAL A 403 -26.80 -2.54 -10.88
CA VAL A 403 -26.57 -3.99 -10.78
C VAL A 403 -26.82 -4.40 -9.32
N THR A 404 -27.90 -5.10 -9.03
CA THR A 404 -28.20 -5.54 -7.66
C THR A 404 -27.45 -6.83 -7.32
N LEU A 405 -27.20 -7.04 -6.04
CA LEU A 405 -26.56 -8.25 -5.55
C LEU A 405 -27.37 -9.50 -5.92
N ARG A 406 -28.70 -9.43 -5.82
CA ARG A 406 -29.60 -10.51 -6.15
C ARG A 406 -29.52 -10.94 -7.61
N ASP A 407 -29.40 -9.95 -8.54
CA ASP A 407 -29.32 -10.23 -9.98
C ASP A 407 -28.11 -11.09 -10.37
N ILE A 408 -27.04 -11.07 -9.58
CA ILE A 408 -25.87 -11.90 -9.82
C ILE A 408 -25.99 -13.25 -9.10
N LEU A 409 -26.41 -13.22 -7.83
CA LEU A 409 -26.50 -14.43 -7.02
C LEU A 409 -27.51 -15.44 -7.55
N GLU A 410 -28.61 -15.01 -8.19
CA GLU A 410 -29.64 -15.87 -8.76
C GLU A 410 -29.33 -16.35 -10.19
N THR A 411 -28.23 -15.90 -10.82
CA THR A 411 -27.85 -16.39 -12.15
C THR A 411 -27.47 -17.88 -12.11
N GLU A 412 -27.88 -18.65 -13.12
CA GLU A 412 -27.52 -20.07 -13.23
C GLU A 412 -26.01 -20.28 -13.19
N GLY A 413 -25.23 -19.42 -13.86
CA GLY A 413 -23.77 -19.49 -13.89
C GLY A 413 -23.16 -19.41 -12.49
N PHE A 414 -23.62 -18.45 -11.68
CA PHE A 414 -23.15 -18.31 -10.29
C PHE A 414 -23.58 -19.51 -9.44
N GLN A 415 -24.84 -19.93 -9.52
CA GLN A 415 -25.37 -21.05 -8.73
C GLN A 415 -24.67 -22.37 -9.04
N ARG A 416 -24.36 -22.65 -10.31
CA ARG A 416 -23.65 -23.89 -10.71
C ARG A 416 -22.20 -23.94 -10.23
N THR A 417 -21.51 -22.78 -10.18
CA THR A 417 -20.09 -22.69 -9.82
C THR A 417 -19.87 -22.34 -8.36
N ARG A 418 -20.95 -22.12 -7.58
CA ARG A 418 -20.89 -21.69 -6.20
C ARG A 418 -20.12 -22.65 -5.32
N LYS A 419 -19.18 -22.10 -4.55
CA LYS A 419 -18.42 -22.75 -3.49
C LYS A 419 -18.68 -22.05 -2.15
N PRO A 420 -18.19 -22.59 -1.02
CA PRO A 420 -18.48 -22.03 0.31
C PRO A 420 -18.17 -20.53 0.45
N LEU A 421 -17.06 -20.06 -0.09
CA LEU A 421 -16.67 -18.66 0.01
C LEU A 421 -16.84 -17.87 -1.30
N SER A 422 -17.81 -18.28 -2.15
CA SER A 422 -18.16 -17.53 -3.35
C SER A 422 -18.95 -16.28 -3.02
N PHE A 423 -18.65 -15.19 -3.74
CA PHE A 423 -19.34 -13.92 -3.64
C PHE A 423 -19.52 -13.26 -5.02
N ALA A 424 -20.54 -12.43 -5.14
CA ALA A 424 -20.80 -11.67 -6.35
C ALA A 424 -19.88 -10.45 -6.43
N LEU A 425 -19.32 -10.19 -7.63
CA LEU A 425 -18.56 -8.98 -7.93
C LEU A 425 -19.40 -7.96 -8.70
N GLY A 426 -20.06 -8.37 -9.77
CA GLY A 426 -20.80 -7.46 -10.63
C GLY A 426 -21.10 -8.00 -12.01
N ARG A 427 -21.18 -7.08 -13.00
CA ARG A 427 -21.30 -7.41 -14.43
C ARG A 427 -20.12 -6.81 -15.21
N ASP A 428 -19.67 -7.54 -16.22
CA ASP A 428 -18.62 -7.06 -17.12
C ASP A 428 -19.16 -6.05 -18.15
N VAL A 429 -18.29 -5.57 -19.02
CA VAL A 429 -18.60 -4.61 -20.08
C VAL A 429 -19.57 -5.16 -21.13
N SER A 430 -19.81 -6.46 -21.16
CA SER A 430 -20.77 -7.16 -22.03
C SER A 430 -22.05 -7.55 -21.28
N GLY A 431 -22.19 -7.18 -20.01
CA GLY A 431 -23.34 -7.51 -19.18
C GLY A 431 -23.31 -8.90 -18.53
N HIS A 432 -22.26 -9.71 -18.73
CA HIS A 432 -22.17 -11.03 -18.13
C HIS A 432 -21.91 -10.94 -16.62
N PRO A 433 -22.53 -11.83 -15.82
CA PRO A 433 -22.33 -11.85 -14.37
C PRO A 433 -20.92 -12.30 -14.01
N ALA A 434 -20.28 -11.61 -13.08
CA ALA A 434 -18.97 -11.92 -12.56
C ALA A 434 -19.07 -12.22 -11.05
N GLY A 435 -18.51 -13.35 -10.64
CA GLY A 435 -18.36 -13.75 -9.26
C GLY A 435 -16.95 -14.26 -9.00
N ALA A 436 -16.61 -14.37 -7.74
CA ALA A 436 -15.31 -14.87 -7.31
C ALA A 436 -15.44 -15.77 -6.09
N ASP A 437 -14.39 -16.53 -5.78
CA ASP A 437 -14.33 -17.43 -4.63
C ASP A 437 -13.07 -17.13 -3.81
N LEU A 438 -13.27 -16.69 -2.57
CA LEU A 438 -12.17 -16.28 -1.68
C LEU A 438 -11.25 -17.46 -1.32
N ALA A 439 -11.74 -18.70 -1.34
CA ALA A 439 -10.89 -19.86 -1.10
C ALA A 439 -9.94 -20.15 -2.27
N SER A 440 -10.32 -19.83 -3.49
CA SER A 440 -9.45 -19.99 -4.67
C SER A 440 -8.46 -18.84 -4.79
N MET A 441 -8.89 -17.58 -4.55
CA MET A 441 -8.00 -16.44 -4.37
C MET A 441 -7.75 -16.25 -2.87
N PRO A 442 -6.58 -16.58 -2.32
CA PRO A 442 -6.46 -16.67 -0.86
C PRO A 442 -6.77 -15.37 -0.13
N HIS A 443 -6.48 -14.23 -0.72
CA HIS A 443 -6.62 -12.91 -0.12
C HIS A 443 -7.01 -11.90 -1.17
N LEU A 444 -7.75 -10.86 -0.78
CA LEU A 444 -8.27 -9.83 -1.68
C LEU A 444 -7.89 -8.44 -1.17
N LEU A 445 -7.32 -7.63 -2.03
CA LEU A 445 -7.06 -6.22 -1.80
C LEU A 445 -8.10 -5.37 -2.54
N ILE A 446 -8.72 -4.43 -1.85
CA ILE A 446 -9.72 -3.51 -2.40
C ILE A 446 -9.28 -2.08 -2.13
N ALA A 447 -9.10 -1.27 -3.19
CA ALA A 447 -8.68 0.11 -3.00
C ALA A 447 -9.46 1.08 -3.90
N GLY A 448 -9.61 2.34 -3.45
CA GLY A 448 -10.28 3.38 -4.22
C GLY A 448 -10.63 4.61 -3.38
N ALA A 449 -10.88 5.73 -4.04
CA ALA A 449 -11.22 6.98 -3.37
C ALA A 449 -12.55 6.90 -2.61
N THR A 450 -12.77 7.81 -1.67
CA THR A 450 -14.04 7.92 -0.93
C THR A 450 -15.22 8.11 -1.90
N GLY A 451 -16.31 7.38 -1.68
CA GLY A 451 -17.51 7.43 -2.54
C GLY A 451 -17.37 6.67 -3.88
N SER A 452 -16.26 5.98 -4.14
CA SER A 452 -16.06 5.21 -5.38
C SER A 452 -16.83 3.90 -5.44
N GLY A 453 -17.26 3.33 -4.30
CA GLY A 453 -17.98 2.05 -4.18
C GLY A 453 -17.28 0.99 -3.33
N LYS A 454 -16.11 1.31 -2.72
CA LYS A 454 -15.32 0.40 -1.88
C LYS A 454 -16.14 -0.26 -0.77
N SER A 455 -16.82 0.53 0.06
CA SER A 455 -17.59 0.03 1.21
C SER A 455 -18.78 -0.82 0.76
N VAL A 456 -19.45 -0.44 -0.33
CA VAL A 456 -20.53 -1.23 -0.93
C VAL A 456 -20.03 -2.60 -1.38
N CYS A 457 -18.84 -2.66 -1.99
CA CYS A 457 -18.21 -3.92 -2.39
C CYS A 457 -17.88 -4.81 -1.19
N VAL A 458 -17.30 -4.25 -0.13
CA VAL A 458 -17.03 -4.99 1.12
C VAL A 458 -18.33 -5.53 1.71
N ASN A 459 -19.38 -4.73 1.79
CA ASN A 459 -20.70 -5.14 2.25
C ASN A 459 -21.33 -6.21 1.35
N ALA A 460 -21.17 -6.12 0.04
CA ALA A 460 -21.65 -7.13 -0.90
C ALA A 460 -20.94 -8.48 -0.73
N ILE A 461 -19.63 -8.46 -0.44
CA ILE A 461 -18.86 -9.67 -0.09
C ILE A 461 -19.40 -10.28 1.19
N LEU A 462 -19.52 -9.49 2.27
CA LEU A 462 -20.04 -9.95 3.55
C LEU A 462 -21.47 -10.50 3.44
N THR A 463 -22.35 -9.79 2.73
CA THR A 463 -23.72 -10.23 2.47
C THR A 463 -23.76 -11.55 1.71
N SER A 464 -22.95 -11.68 0.64
CA SER A 464 -22.85 -12.95 -0.10
C SER A 464 -22.40 -14.12 0.78
N LEU A 465 -21.38 -13.90 1.61
CA LEU A 465 -20.86 -14.92 2.51
C LEU A 465 -21.88 -15.32 3.59
N LEU A 466 -22.59 -14.36 4.16
CA LEU A 466 -23.60 -14.57 5.22
C LEU A 466 -24.89 -15.22 4.69
N LEU A 467 -25.22 -15.05 3.42
CA LEU A 467 -26.38 -15.71 2.79
C LEU A 467 -26.17 -17.23 2.61
N TYR A 468 -24.91 -17.67 2.48
CA TYR A 468 -24.62 -19.04 2.08
C TYR A 468 -23.83 -19.87 3.08
N ASN A 469 -23.45 -19.30 4.23
CA ASN A 469 -22.70 -20.02 5.24
C ASN A 469 -23.31 -19.86 6.62
N THR A 470 -23.38 -20.97 7.35
CA THR A 470 -23.78 -20.97 8.76
C THR A 470 -22.59 -20.55 9.66
N PRO A 471 -22.86 -20.17 10.93
CA PRO A 471 -21.77 -19.88 11.88
C PRO A 471 -20.82 -21.05 12.16
N ASP A 472 -21.25 -22.28 11.89
CA ASP A 472 -20.40 -23.48 12.01
C ASP A 472 -19.47 -23.67 10.80
N GLU A 473 -19.76 -23.01 9.67
CA GLU A 473 -18.98 -23.07 8.43
C GLU A 473 -18.11 -21.86 8.21
N LEU A 474 -18.54 -20.68 8.71
CA LEU A 474 -17.86 -19.41 8.55
C LEU A 474 -17.81 -18.62 9.85
N ARG A 475 -16.63 -18.12 10.21
CA ARG A 475 -16.43 -17.16 11.28
C ARG A 475 -15.75 -15.90 10.74
N LEU A 476 -16.12 -14.76 11.30
CA LEU A 476 -15.68 -13.44 10.86
C LEU A 476 -14.95 -12.70 11.98
N VAL A 477 -13.91 -11.97 11.60
CA VAL A 477 -13.30 -10.90 12.38
C VAL A 477 -13.40 -9.64 11.55
N LEU A 478 -14.14 -8.64 12.03
CA LEU A 478 -14.34 -7.37 11.33
C LEU A 478 -13.58 -6.27 12.03
N VAL A 479 -12.84 -5.48 11.25
CA VAL A 479 -12.00 -4.37 11.72
C VAL A 479 -12.47 -3.08 11.05
N ASP A 480 -12.97 -2.15 11.87
CA ASP A 480 -13.50 -0.85 11.43
C ASP A 480 -13.01 0.28 12.35
N PRO A 481 -11.81 0.81 12.12
CA PRO A 481 -11.26 1.89 12.94
C PRO A 481 -12.12 3.16 12.95
N LYS A 482 -12.85 3.39 11.87
CA LYS A 482 -13.70 4.60 11.69
C LYS A 482 -15.07 4.47 12.33
N ARG A 483 -15.49 3.28 12.73
CA ARG A 483 -16.80 2.97 13.34
C ARG A 483 -18.01 3.32 12.46
N VAL A 484 -17.88 3.23 11.15
CA VAL A 484 -18.91 3.71 10.21
C VAL A 484 -19.49 2.56 9.38
N GLU A 485 -18.64 1.72 8.83
CA GLU A 485 -19.02 0.80 7.74
C GLU A 485 -19.44 -0.59 8.24
N LEU A 486 -18.74 -1.15 9.25
CA LEU A 486 -18.90 -2.55 9.66
C LEU A 486 -19.55 -2.71 11.04
N THR A 487 -19.68 -1.66 11.84
CA THR A 487 -20.26 -1.74 13.20
C THR A 487 -21.71 -2.22 13.20
N GLY A 488 -22.44 -2.05 12.10
CA GLY A 488 -23.79 -2.55 11.91
C GLY A 488 -23.93 -4.08 12.04
N TYR A 489 -22.87 -4.83 11.76
CA TYR A 489 -22.83 -6.30 11.85
C TYR A 489 -22.71 -6.85 13.28
N ASN A 490 -22.51 -6.01 14.30
CA ASN A 490 -22.42 -6.47 15.68
C ASN A 490 -23.65 -7.31 16.09
N GLY A 491 -23.41 -8.40 16.80
CA GLY A 491 -24.45 -9.29 17.32
C GLY A 491 -24.82 -10.49 16.44
N ILE A 492 -24.28 -10.58 15.19
CA ILE A 492 -24.47 -11.81 14.39
C ILE A 492 -23.61 -12.95 14.95
N PRO A 493 -24.10 -14.21 14.89
CA PRO A 493 -23.41 -15.36 15.48
C PRO A 493 -22.12 -15.77 14.75
N HIS A 494 -21.85 -15.23 13.57
CA HIS A 494 -20.63 -15.48 12.80
C HIS A 494 -19.42 -14.75 13.37
N LEU A 495 -19.61 -13.65 14.10
CA LEU A 495 -18.51 -12.88 14.67
C LEU A 495 -17.80 -13.65 15.78
N LEU A 496 -16.48 -13.69 15.75
CA LEU A 496 -15.64 -14.21 16.83
C LEU A 496 -15.51 -13.22 17.99
N SER A 497 -15.60 -11.94 17.68
CA SER A 497 -15.60 -10.81 18.64
C SER A 497 -16.51 -9.71 18.10
N PRO A 498 -16.96 -8.75 18.92
CA PRO A 498 -17.51 -7.50 18.40
C PRO A 498 -16.57 -6.87 17.38
N VAL A 499 -17.11 -6.06 16.47
CA VAL A 499 -16.28 -5.35 15.47
C VAL A 499 -15.15 -4.61 16.18
N VAL A 500 -13.91 -4.87 15.76
CA VAL A 500 -12.70 -4.32 16.37
C VAL A 500 -12.51 -2.90 15.88
N VAL A 501 -12.56 -1.96 16.78
CA VAL A 501 -12.47 -0.51 16.46
C VAL A 501 -11.24 0.15 17.06
N GLU A 502 -10.61 -0.48 18.07
CA GLU A 502 -9.42 0.01 18.76
C GLU A 502 -8.17 -0.58 18.12
N MET A 503 -7.22 0.28 17.77
CA MET A 503 -6.03 -0.12 17.00
C MET A 503 -5.17 -1.18 17.72
N ASP A 504 -4.97 -1.05 19.01
CA ASP A 504 -4.20 -2.01 19.80
C ASP A 504 -4.83 -3.41 19.76
N ARG A 505 -6.16 -3.47 19.75
CA ARG A 505 -6.88 -4.74 19.61
C ARG A 505 -6.83 -5.32 18.20
N VAL A 506 -6.66 -4.48 17.17
CA VAL A 506 -6.50 -4.98 15.79
C VAL A 506 -5.22 -5.79 15.66
N LEU A 507 -4.10 -5.29 16.18
CA LEU A 507 -2.84 -6.02 16.21
C LEU A 507 -2.98 -7.34 16.98
N GLY A 508 -3.65 -7.33 18.14
CA GLY A 508 -3.98 -8.52 18.92
C GLY A 508 -4.82 -9.54 18.11
N ALA A 509 -5.79 -9.06 17.32
CA ALA A 509 -6.60 -9.91 16.45
C ALA A 509 -5.78 -10.58 15.35
N LEU A 510 -4.89 -9.83 14.70
CA LEU A 510 -3.98 -10.36 13.68
C LEU A 510 -3.00 -11.39 14.26
N GLN A 511 -2.45 -11.13 15.43
CA GLN A 511 -1.58 -12.08 16.13
C GLN A 511 -2.34 -13.34 16.56
N TRP A 512 -3.59 -13.19 17.03
CA TRP A 512 -4.45 -14.34 17.33
C TRP A 512 -4.70 -15.19 16.07
N MET A 513 -5.00 -14.58 14.93
CA MET A 513 -5.18 -15.30 13.66
C MET A 513 -3.92 -16.09 13.27
N THR A 514 -2.74 -15.54 13.53
CA THR A 514 -1.46 -16.23 13.29
C THR A 514 -1.31 -17.45 14.19
N ARG A 515 -1.65 -17.33 15.48
CA ARG A 515 -1.65 -18.48 16.43
C ARG A 515 -2.67 -19.54 16.03
N GLU A 516 -3.87 -19.13 15.63
CA GLU A 516 -4.91 -20.04 15.15
C GLU A 516 -4.48 -20.77 13.87
N MET A 517 -3.79 -20.08 12.95
CA MET A 517 -3.20 -20.69 11.77
C MET A 517 -2.20 -21.78 12.15
N ASP A 518 -1.27 -21.49 13.04
CA ASP A 518 -0.26 -22.44 13.51
C ASP A 518 -0.94 -23.63 14.24
N ARG A 519 -1.96 -23.37 15.08
CA ARG A 519 -2.77 -24.41 15.73
C ARG A 519 -3.46 -25.34 14.72
N ARG A 520 -4.04 -24.78 13.65
CA ARG A 520 -4.66 -25.56 12.58
C ARG A 520 -3.67 -26.44 11.84
N TYR A 521 -2.46 -25.95 11.57
CA TYR A 521 -1.40 -26.76 10.96
C TYR A 521 -1.03 -27.96 11.84
N HIS A 522 -0.87 -27.76 13.14
CA HIS A 522 -0.63 -28.86 14.08
C HIS A 522 -1.78 -29.88 14.08
N THR A 523 -3.03 -29.41 14.10
CA THR A 523 -4.22 -30.27 14.05
C THR A 523 -4.28 -31.06 12.73
N PHE A 524 -3.95 -30.44 11.60
CA PHE A 524 -3.92 -31.12 10.31
C PHE A 524 -2.82 -32.19 10.25
N ALA A 525 -1.65 -31.91 10.79
CA ALA A 525 -0.56 -32.87 10.87
C ALA A 525 -0.92 -34.13 11.67
N GLN A 526 -1.65 -33.98 12.80
CA GLN A 526 -2.10 -35.10 13.62
C GLN A 526 -3.05 -36.07 12.87
N VAL A 527 -3.87 -35.54 11.95
CA VAL A 527 -4.86 -36.32 11.17
C VAL A 527 -4.29 -36.67 9.77
N GLY A 528 -3.11 -36.18 9.42
CA GLY A 528 -2.52 -36.32 8.09
C GLY A 528 -3.28 -35.60 7.00
N ALA A 529 -3.99 -34.49 7.32
CA ALA A 529 -4.71 -33.67 6.36
C ALA A 529 -3.79 -32.60 5.75
N ARG A 530 -4.03 -32.27 4.47
CA ARG A 530 -3.22 -31.28 3.72
C ARG A 530 -3.78 -29.86 3.81
N ASN A 531 -5.07 -29.73 4.00
CA ASN A 531 -5.79 -28.44 4.07
C ASN A 531 -7.12 -28.60 4.81
N ILE A 532 -7.82 -27.49 5.04
CA ILE A 532 -9.09 -27.48 5.76
C ILE A 532 -10.17 -28.37 5.12
N GLN A 533 -10.23 -28.46 3.79
CA GLN A 533 -11.22 -29.26 3.09
C GLN A 533 -10.97 -30.76 3.30
N ASP A 534 -9.72 -31.18 3.17
CA ASP A 534 -9.29 -32.57 3.43
C ASP A 534 -9.53 -32.92 4.90
N TYR A 535 -9.17 -32.02 5.83
CA TYR A 535 -9.45 -32.17 7.27
C TYR A 535 -10.95 -32.35 7.54
N ASN A 536 -11.78 -31.42 7.07
CA ASN A 536 -13.22 -31.47 7.30
C ASN A 536 -13.88 -32.70 6.68
N THR A 537 -13.40 -33.15 5.53
CA THR A 537 -13.88 -34.37 4.88
C THR A 537 -13.54 -35.61 5.72
N ARG A 538 -12.31 -35.72 6.20
CA ARG A 538 -11.88 -36.84 7.07
C ARG A 538 -12.65 -36.90 8.38
N ILE A 539 -12.82 -35.74 9.04
CA ILE A 539 -13.58 -35.66 10.30
C ILE A 539 -15.04 -36.07 10.11
N LYS A 540 -15.68 -35.62 9.02
CA LYS A 540 -17.07 -36.04 8.69
C LYS A 540 -17.18 -37.54 8.43
N THR A 541 -16.18 -38.14 7.79
CA THR A 541 -16.16 -39.58 7.44
C THR A 541 -15.79 -40.45 8.63
N GLN A 542 -14.85 -40.03 9.48
CA GLN A 542 -14.34 -40.81 10.61
C GLN A 542 -15.16 -40.62 11.89
N GLY A 543 -16.05 -39.61 11.97
CA GLY A 543 -16.90 -39.33 13.11
C GLY A 543 -16.16 -38.88 14.39
N GLY A 544 -14.92 -38.41 14.27
CA GLY A 544 -14.03 -38.18 15.41
C GLY A 544 -13.89 -36.71 15.87
N GLY A 545 -14.74 -35.78 15.41
CA GLY A 545 -14.61 -34.39 15.84
C GLY A 545 -15.57 -33.43 15.12
N LYS A 546 -15.48 -32.14 15.44
CA LYS A 546 -16.25 -31.07 14.78
C LYS A 546 -15.44 -30.49 13.59
N PRO A 547 -16.07 -30.33 12.42
CA PRO A 547 -15.42 -29.62 11.30
C PRO A 547 -14.97 -28.22 11.70
N LEU A 548 -13.85 -27.77 11.15
CA LEU A 548 -13.34 -26.43 11.38
C LEU A 548 -14.00 -25.42 10.40
N PRO A 549 -14.46 -24.26 10.90
CA PRO A 549 -15.00 -23.21 10.04
C PRO A 549 -13.88 -22.51 9.26
N TYR A 550 -14.25 -21.95 8.10
CA TYR A 550 -13.44 -20.92 7.47
C TYR A 550 -13.38 -19.67 8.35
N LEU A 551 -12.25 -18.98 8.35
CA LEU A 551 -12.08 -17.70 9.03
C LEU A 551 -11.83 -16.62 8.00
N VAL A 552 -12.61 -15.54 8.05
CA VAL A 552 -12.40 -14.38 7.18
C VAL A 552 -12.20 -13.15 8.06
N ILE A 553 -11.05 -12.50 7.90
CA ILE A 553 -10.82 -11.19 8.49
C ILE A 553 -11.04 -10.11 7.42
N VAL A 554 -11.83 -9.10 7.76
CA VAL A 554 -12.11 -7.95 6.89
C VAL A 554 -11.60 -6.69 7.57
N ILE A 555 -10.73 -5.97 6.88
CA ILE A 555 -10.16 -4.69 7.35
C ILE A 555 -10.66 -3.59 6.40
N ASP A 556 -11.46 -2.66 6.91
CA ASP A 556 -12.04 -1.58 6.10
C ASP A 556 -11.01 -0.52 5.69
N GLU A 557 -10.05 -0.21 6.55
CA GLU A 557 -9.02 0.79 6.26
C GLU A 557 -7.63 0.34 6.75
N LEU A 558 -6.84 -0.18 5.80
CA LEU A 558 -5.47 -0.60 6.09
C LEU A 558 -4.55 0.60 6.43
N ALA A 559 -4.80 1.76 5.81
CA ALA A 559 -3.95 2.94 6.01
C ALA A 559 -3.84 3.35 7.47
N ASP A 560 -4.92 3.22 8.24
CA ASP A 560 -4.93 3.62 9.64
C ASP A 560 -4.02 2.70 10.50
N LEU A 561 -3.91 1.41 10.15
CA LEU A 561 -2.98 0.46 10.78
C LEU A 561 -1.52 0.74 10.38
N MET A 562 -1.29 1.02 9.09
CA MET A 562 0.04 1.32 8.57
C MET A 562 0.61 2.65 9.09
N MET A 563 -0.25 3.57 9.54
CA MET A 563 0.19 4.83 10.17
C MET A 563 0.62 4.66 11.62
N ILE A 564 0.10 3.67 12.35
CA ILE A 564 0.36 3.47 13.78
C ILE A 564 1.50 2.47 14.00
N ALA A 565 1.44 1.32 13.34
CA ALA A 565 2.40 0.24 13.51
C ALA A 565 2.72 -0.44 12.16
N PRO A 566 3.44 0.25 11.24
CA PRO A 566 3.66 -0.23 9.88
C PRO A 566 4.39 -1.57 9.85
N ASP A 567 5.52 -1.69 10.53
CA ASP A 567 6.38 -2.88 10.49
C ASP A 567 5.70 -4.14 11.04
N GLU A 568 4.94 -4.00 12.12
CA GLU A 568 4.24 -5.12 12.76
C GLU A 568 3.03 -5.55 11.93
N THR A 569 2.27 -4.58 11.43
CA THR A 569 1.10 -4.82 10.55
C THR A 569 1.53 -5.50 9.27
N GLU A 570 2.52 -4.96 8.56
CA GLU A 570 3.02 -5.53 7.30
C GLU A 570 3.56 -6.95 7.51
N ARG A 571 4.39 -7.16 8.53
CA ARG A 571 4.96 -8.47 8.86
C ARG A 571 3.87 -9.51 9.16
N THR A 572 2.88 -9.15 9.97
CA THR A 572 1.83 -10.08 10.40
C THR A 572 0.88 -10.41 9.25
N ILE A 573 0.45 -9.40 8.48
CA ILE A 573 -0.39 -9.59 7.28
C ILE A 573 0.35 -10.44 6.24
N THR A 574 1.62 -10.15 6.00
CA THR A 574 2.45 -10.92 5.04
C THR A 574 2.56 -12.39 5.47
N ARG A 575 2.85 -12.66 6.75
CA ARG A 575 2.93 -14.05 7.27
C ARG A 575 1.60 -14.79 7.10
N LEU A 576 0.48 -14.15 7.45
CA LEU A 576 -0.85 -14.72 7.24
C LEU A 576 -1.10 -14.97 5.76
N ALA A 577 -0.84 -13.99 4.90
CA ALA A 577 -1.12 -14.11 3.47
C ALA A 577 -0.28 -15.21 2.79
N GLN A 578 0.94 -15.48 3.25
CA GLN A 578 1.78 -16.55 2.72
C GLN A 578 1.34 -17.94 3.13
N LEU A 579 0.84 -18.12 4.35
CA LEU A 579 0.67 -19.44 4.95
C LEU A 579 -0.81 -19.81 5.21
N ALA A 580 -1.71 -18.85 5.37
CA ALA A 580 -3.04 -19.10 5.88
C ALA A 580 -4.02 -19.80 4.91
N ARG A 581 -3.73 -19.82 3.60
CA ARG A 581 -4.60 -20.40 2.57
C ARG A 581 -5.01 -21.85 2.88
N ALA A 582 -4.04 -22.71 3.21
CA ALA A 582 -4.30 -24.11 3.48
C ALA A 582 -5.11 -24.33 4.75
N THR A 583 -5.01 -23.42 5.73
CA THR A 583 -5.74 -23.48 6.99
C THR A 583 -7.17 -22.93 6.92
N GLY A 584 -7.58 -22.39 5.76
CA GLY A 584 -8.91 -21.82 5.56
C GLY A 584 -9.09 -20.46 6.25
N ILE A 585 -8.02 -19.69 6.36
CA ILE A 585 -8.01 -18.33 6.89
C ILE A 585 -7.76 -17.37 5.74
N HIS A 586 -8.65 -16.40 5.54
CA HIS A 586 -8.62 -15.50 4.40
C HIS A 586 -8.71 -14.04 4.85
N LEU A 587 -8.04 -13.14 4.09
CA LEU A 587 -8.01 -11.72 4.37
C LEU A 587 -8.68 -10.95 3.23
N VAL A 588 -9.57 -10.04 3.59
CA VAL A 588 -10.11 -8.99 2.71
C VAL A 588 -9.64 -7.66 3.28
N ILE A 589 -8.74 -7.00 2.59
CA ILE A 589 -8.15 -5.73 3.05
C ILE A 589 -8.60 -4.61 2.15
N ALA A 590 -9.16 -3.57 2.74
CA ALA A 590 -9.57 -2.41 1.99
C ALA A 590 -8.81 -1.14 2.42
N THR A 591 -8.70 -0.16 1.51
CA THR A 591 -8.12 1.15 1.81
C THR A 591 -8.68 2.24 0.90
N GLN A 592 -8.85 3.44 1.44
CA GLN A 592 -9.18 4.65 0.68
C GLN A 592 -7.94 5.49 0.32
N ARG A 593 -6.76 5.10 0.82
CA ARG A 593 -5.48 5.78 0.61
C ARG A 593 -4.48 4.86 -0.08
N PRO A 594 -4.56 4.71 -1.42
CA PRO A 594 -3.68 3.83 -2.15
C PRO A 594 -2.28 4.47 -2.38
N SER A 595 -1.56 4.76 -1.29
CA SER A 595 -0.17 5.21 -1.35
C SER A 595 0.79 4.01 -1.30
N VAL A 596 2.04 4.21 -1.71
CA VAL A 596 3.09 3.18 -1.69
C VAL A 596 3.39 2.70 -0.26
N ASP A 597 3.25 3.60 0.72
CA ASP A 597 3.46 3.31 2.14
C ASP A 597 2.34 2.43 2.74
N VAL A 598 1.15 2.42 2.12
CA VAL A 598 0.00 1.61 2.55
C VAL A 598 -0.07 0.30 1.77
N VAL A 599 0.03 0.38 0.45
CA VAL A 599 0.02 -0.79 -0.46
C VAL A 599 1.45 -1.08 -0.90
N THR A 600 2.22 -1.61 0.04
CA THR A 600 3.65 -1.89 -0.14
C THR A 600 3.89 -3.01 -1.15
N GLY A 601 5.15 -3.17 -1.57
CA GLY A 601 5.58 -4.27 -2.43
C GLY A 601 5.32 -5.65 -1.82
N LEU A 602 5.49 -5.80 -0.49
CA LEU A 602 5.25 -7.06 0.23
C LEU A 602 3.75 -7.40 0.29
N ILE A 603 2.89 -6.41 0.51
CA ILE A 603 1.43 -6.60 0.47
C ILE A 603 1.01 -7.01 -0.94
N LYS A 604 1.46 -6.30 -1.99
CA LYS A 604 1.13 -6.64 -3.38
C LYS A 604 1.58 -8.04 -3.80
N ALA A 605 2.74 -8.49 -3.36
CA ALA A 605 3.26 -9.82 -3.66
C ALA A 605 2.39 -10.95 -3.06
N ASN A 606 1.70 -10.67 -1.95
CA ASN A 606 0.89 -11.66 -1.22
C ASN A 606 -0.63 -11.50 -1.44
N PHE A 607 -1.06 -10.42 -2.11
CA PHE A 607 -2.43 -10.16 -2.52
C PHE A 607 -2.53 -10.07 -4.04
N PRO A 608 -2.51 -11.21 -4.74
CA PRO A 608 -2.54 -11.24 -6.19
C PRO A 608 -3.90 -10.85 -6.76
N ALA A 609 -5.00 -11.12 -6.03
CA ALA A 609 -6.34 -10.67 -6.41
C ALA A 609 -6.58 -9.25 -5.90
N ARG A 610 -6.94 -8.34 -6.81
CA ARG A 610 -7.08 -6.92 -6.51
C ARG A 610 -8.29 -6.30 -7.16
N VAL A 611 -8.94 -5.40 -6.44
CA VAL A 611 -10.03 -4.55 -6.93
C VAL A 611 -9.60 -3.10 -6.79
N ALA A 612 -9.60 -2.37 -7.90
CA ALA A 612 -9.39 -0.93 -7.91
C ALA A 612 -10.67 -0.22 -8.33
N PHE A 613 -11.26 0.55 -7.45
CA PHE A 613 -12.29 1.53 -7.77
C PHE A 613 -11.67 2.81 -8.30
N ALA A 614 -12.50 3.79 -8.66
CA ALA A 614 -12.05 5.08 -9.14
C ALA A 614 -11.06 5.74 -8.15
N VAL A 615 -9.94 6.21 -8.70
CA VAL A 615 -8.86 6.91 -7.98
C VAL A 615 -8.57 8.26 -8.61
N ALA A 616 -7.85 9.13 -7.90
CA ALA A 616 -7.56 10.48 -8.35
C ALA A 616 -6.49 10.54 -9.45
N SER A 617 -5.50 9.66 -9.41
CA SER A 617 -4.34 9.72 -10.30
C SER A 617 -3.97 8.37 -10.92
N ASN A 618 -3.25 8.44 -12.04
CA ASN A 618 -2.62 7.27 -12.67
C ASN A 618 -1.61 6.59 -11.72
N THR A 619 -0.94 7.37 -10.88
CA THR A 619 0.00 6.83 -9.88
C THR A 619 -0.73 5.92 -8.90
N ASP A 620 -1.89 6.33 -8.39
CA ASP A 620 -2.71 5.53 -7.47
C ASP A 620 -3.16 4.22 -8.14
N SER A 621 -3.57 4.28 -9.42
CA SER A 621 -3.90 3.08 -10.19
C SER A 621 -2.73 2.10 -10.26
N ARG A 622 -1.52 2.59 -10.52
CA ARG A 622 -0.30 1.77 -10.55
C ARG A 622 0.08 1.21 -9.18
N VAL A 623 -0.15 1.95 -8.11
CA VAL A 623 0.06 1.45 -6.74
C VAL A 623 -0.82 0.23 -6.48
N ILE A 624 -2.07 0.23 -6.93
CA ILE A 624 -3.01 -0.88 -6.69
C ILE A 624 -2.77 -2.03 -7.68
N LEU A 625 -2.79 -1.75 -8.99
CA LEU A 625 -2.89 -2.74 -10.06
C LEU A 625 -1.59 -2.96 -10.84
N ASP A 626 -0.52 -2.23 -10.54
CA ASP A 626 0.71 -2.16 -11.34
C ASP A 626 0.49 -1.66 -12.79
N GLN A 627 -0.72 -1.17 -13.11
CA GLN A 627 -1.12 -0.66 -14.42
C GLN A 627 -2.04 0.56 -14.30
N PRO A 628 -2.09 1.44 -15.31
CA PRO A 628 -3.02 2.57 -15.35
C PRO A 628 -4.45 2.11 -15.66
N GLY A 629 -5.43 2.99 -15.40
CA GLY A 629 -6.81 2.81 -15.84
C GLY A 629 -7.87 3.06 -14.78
N ALA A 630 -7.56 2.90 -13.49
CA ALA A 630 -8.52 3.17 -12.42
C ALA A 630 -8.83 4.67 -12.27
N GLU A 631 -7.96 5.56 -12.72
CA GLU A 631 -8.19 7.01 -12.80
C GLU A 631 -9.25 7.40 -13.84
N ARG A 632 -9.57 6.50 -14.77
CA ARG A 632 -10.58 6.72 -15.83
C ARG A 632 -11.94 6.09 -15.52
N LEU A 633 -12.08 5.49 -14.34
CA LEU A 633 -13.34 4.93 -13.87
C LEU A 633 -14.35 6.02 -13.50
N LEU A 634 -15.65 5.69 -13.61
CA LEU A 634 -16.75 6.63 -13.38
C LEU A 634 -17.12 6.80 -11.91
N GLY A 635 -16.64 5.93 -11.02
CA GLY A 635 -17.09 5.86 -9.63
C GLY A 635 -18.40 5.07 -9.48
N ARG A 636 -19.06 5.17 -8.32
CA ARG A 636 -20.33 4.49 -8.04
C ARG A 636 -20.35 3.00 -8.34
N GLY A 637 -19.27 2.30 -7.96
CA GLY A 637 -19.14 0.86 -8.15
C GLY A 637 -18.45 0.43 -9.46
N ASP A 638 -18.07 1.37 -10.34
CA ASP A 638 -17.25 1.08 -11.50
C ASP A 638 -15.82 0.74 -11.05
N MET A 639 -15.33 -0.45 -11.40
CA MET A 639 -14.09 -0.99 -10.87
C MET A 639 -13.28 -1.77 -11.91
N LEU A 640 -11.99 -1.90 -11.64
CA LEU A 640 -11.09 -2.84 -12.31
C LEU A 640 -10.78 -4.00 -11.37
N TYR A 641 -11.11 -5.21 -11.79
CA TYR A 641 -10.80 -6.44 -11.06
C TYR A 641 -9.66 -7.20 -11.73
N GLN A 642 -8.62 -7.47 -10.98
CA GLN A 642 -7.50 -8.32 -11.38
C GLN A 642 -7.56 -9.63 -10.60
N SER A 643 -7.84 -10.72 -11.31
CA SER A 643 -7.72 -12.08 -10.75
C SER A 643 -6.24 -12.46 -10.62
N GLN A 644 -5.93 -13.38 -9.71
CA GLN A 644 -4.56 -13.89 -9.54
C GLN A 644 -3.99 -14.54 -10.82
N ASP A 645 -4.87 -15.13 -11.66
CA ASP A 645 -4.48 -15.87 -12.86
C ASP A 645 -4.56 -15.02 -14.14
N ALA A 646 -5.05 -13.78 -14.05
CA ALA A 646 -5.23 -12.91 -15.20
C ALA A 646 -4.07 -11.93 -15.37
N PRO A 647 -3.51 -11.79 -16.60
CA PRO A 647 -2.41 -10.86 -16.87
C PRO A 647 -2.84 -9.39 -16.85
N SER A 648 -4.13 -9.11 -16.98
CA SER A 648 -4.69 -7.76 -17.02
C SER A 648 -6.01 -7.67 -16.24
N ALA A 649 -6.28 -6.49 -15.69
CA ALA A 649 -7.54 -6.24 -15.01
C ALA A 649 -8.72 -6.14 -15.97
N VAL A 650 -9.86 -6.67 -15.56
CA VAL A 650 -11.15 -6.61 -16.26
C VAL A 650 -12.02 -5.52 -15.62
N ARG A 651 -12.69 -4.71 -16.44
CA ARG A 651 -13.63 -3.69 -15.95
C ARG A 651 -14.97 -4.35 -15.63
N LEU A 652 -15.45 -4.05 -14.41
CA LEU A 652 -16.74 -4.54 -13.93
C LEU A 652 -17.55 -3.37 -13.35
N GLN A 653 -18.86 -3.42 -13.51
CA GLN A 653 -19.76 -2.64 -12.65
C GLN A 653 -20.09 -3.47 -11.43
N GLY A 654 -19.67 -3.00 -10.26
CA GLY A 654 -19.88 -3.67 -8.98
C GLY A 654 -21.35 -3.76 -8.60
N VAL A 655 -21.70 -4.82 -7.87
CA VAL A 655 -23.04 -4.99 -7.33
C VAL A 655 -23.33 -3.94 -6.26
N PHE A 656 -24.58 -3.56 -6.17
CA PHE A 656 -25.10 -2.70 -5.12
C PHE A 656 -25.90 -3.54 -4.11
N VAL A 657 -25.71 -3.24 -2.84
CA VAL A 657 -26.49 -3.73 -1.71
C VAL A 657 -26.85 -2.52 -0.85
N SER A 658 -28.10 -2.38 -0.50
CA SER A 658 -28.60 -1.25 0.30
C SER A 658 -28.42 -1.51 1.79
N ASP A 659 -28.37 -0.44 2.59
CA ASP A 659 -28.31 -0.54 4.06
C ASP A 659 -29.53 -1.26 4.64
N ILE A 660 -30.70 -1.16 3.97
CA ILE A 660 -31.93 -1.85 4.37
C ILE A 660 -31.76 -3.37 4.21
N GLU A 661 -31.16 -3.84 3.11
CA GLU A 661 -30.92 -5.26 2.87
C GLU A 661 -29.89 -5.83 3.86
N ILE A 662 -28.84 -5.06 4.14
CA ILE A 662 -27.85 -5.42 5.16
C ILE A 662 -28.50 -5.54 6.53
N HIS A 663 -29.34 -4.57 6.91
CA HIS A 663 -30.06 -4.58 8.17
C HIS A 663 -31.00 -5.79 8.30
N LYS A 664 -31.78 -6.11 7.24
CA LYS A 664 -32.64 -7.31 7.19
C LYS A 664 -31.82 -8.60 7.44
N LEU A 665 -30.65 -8.72 6.80
CA LEU A 665 -29.77 -9.88 6.94
C LEU A 665 -29.19 -9.99 8.37
N VAL A 666 -28.72 -8.89 8.91
CA VAL A 666 -28.17 -8.82 10.26
C VAL A 666 -29.22 -9.18 11.30
N GLU A 667 -30.42 -8.63 11.15
CA GLU A 667 -31.53 -8.89 12.06
C GLU A 667 -31.99 -10.36 12.01
N PHE A 668 -32.06 -10.96 10.81
CA PHE A 668 -32.31 -12.39 10.63
C PHE A 668 -31.33 -13.26 11.46
N TRP A 669 -30.04 -12.96 11.40
CA TRP A 669 -29.03 -13.70 12.14
C TRP A 669 -29.05 -13.42 13.65
N ARG A 670 -29.38 -12.20 14.07
CA ARG A 670 -29.56 -11.84 15.49
C ARG A 670 -30.73 -12.59 16.11
N GLN A 671 -31.86 -12.69 15.42
CA GLN A 671 -33.04 -13.43 15.89
C GLN A 671 -32.72 -14.90 16.05
N GLN A 672 -32.02 -15.55 15.12
CA GLN A 672 -31.61 -16.95 15.29
C GLN A 672 -30.62 -17.13 16.44
N ASN A 673 -29.72 -16.17 16.65
CA ASN A 673 -28.80 -16.23 17.79
C ASN A 673 -29.53 -16.19 19.12
N THR A 674 -30.54 -15.34 19.24
CA THR A 674 -31.38 -15.23 20.46
C THR A 674 -32.18 -16.48 20.71
N GLN A 675 -32.75 -17.12 19.69
CA GLN A 675 -33.52 -18.37 19.80
C GLN A 675 -32.69 -19.57 20.24
N ASN A 676 -31.40 -19.56 19.90
CA ASN A 676 -30.47 -20.65 20.17
C ASN A 676 -29.70 -20.50 21.50
N LEU A 677 -29.90 -19.40 22.24
CA LEU A 677 -29.37 -19.26 23.59
C LEU A 677 -30.17 -20.16 24.55
N PRO A 678 -29.50 -20.95 25.42
CA PRO A 678 -30.20 -21.71 26.43
C PRO A 678 -30.98 -20.77 27.34
N ALA A 679 -32.31 -20.98 27.44
CA ALA A 679 -33.14 -20.24 28.36
C ALA A 679 -32.61 -20.41 29.78
N THR A 680 -32.13 -19.33 30.38
CA THR A 680 -31.75 -19.31 31.80
C THR A 680 -33.03 -19.41 32.61
N PRO A 681 -33.23 -20.44 33.42
CA PRO A 681 -34.45 -20.54 34.25
C PRO A 681 -34.44 -19.45 35.33
N GLY A 682 -35.34 -18.49 35.27
CA GLY A 682 -35.67 -17.57 36.34
C GLY A 682 -35.16 -16.13 36.19
N GLY A 683 -35.91 -15.32 35.46
CA GLY A 683 -35.89 -13.86 35.54
C GLY A 683 -37.02 -13.27 34.70
N PRO A 684 -37.79 -12.27 35.19
CA PRO A 684 -38.85 -11.62 34.41
C PRO A 684 -38.26 -10.87 33.24
N VAL A 685 -38.84 -11.11 32.06
CA VAL A 685 -38.51 -10.39 30.83
C VAL A 685 -39.25 -9.05 30.85
N ASP A 686 -38.65 -8.03 31.44
CA ASP A 686 -39.07 -6.65 31.17
C ASP A 686 -38.43 -6.17 29.89
N GLY A 687 -39.27 -5.67 28.98
CA GLY A 687 -38.90 -5.24 27.62
C GLY A 687 -38.07 -3.95 27.55
N ALA A 688 -36.87 -4.01 28.08
CA ALA A 688 -35.82 -3.01 27.76
C ALA A 688 -34.73 -3.76 27.02
N ALA A 689 -34.35 -3.23 25.86
CA ALA A 689 -33.25 -3.72 25.06
C ALA A 689 -31.98 -3.84 25.92
N THR A 690 -31.82 -5.00 26.55
CA THR A 690 -30.60 -5.32 27.28
C THR A 690 -29.50 -5.55 26.26
N ASN A 691 -28.60 -4.55 26.15
CA ASN A 691 -27.24 -4.76 25.72
C ASN A 691 -26.55 -5.74 26.69
N VAL A 692 -26.97 -7.01 26.71
CA VAL A 692 -26.19 -8.05 27.34
C VAL A 692 -25.04 -8.31 26.38
N PRO A 693 -23.78 -7.98 26.74
CA PRO A 693 -22.66 -8.44 25.95
C PRO A 693 -22.75 -9.97 25.95
N LEU A 694 -23.02 -10.54 24.78
CA LEU A 694 -22.87 -11.96 24.58
C LEU A 694 -21.50 -12.33 25.18
N LYS A 695 -21.45 -13.23 26.15
CA LYS A 695 -20.25 -13.92 26.58
C LYS A 695 -19.74 -14.73 25.38
N GLN A 696 -19.28 -14.05 24.37
CA GLN A 696 -18.39 -14.64 23.40
C GLN A 696 -17.14 -15.02 24.18
N ALA A 697 -16.72 -16.27 24.00
CA ALA A 697 -15.51 -16.79 24.61
C ALA A 697 -14.40 -15.73 24.56
N PRO A 698 -13.48 -15.76 25.52
CA PRO A 698 -12.51 -14.67 25.76
C PRO A 698 -11.46 -14.56 24.65
N LEU A 699 -11.94 -14.25 23.43
CA LEU A 699 -11.06 -13.94 22.30
C LEU A 699 -10.16 -12.73 22.65
N PHE A 700 -10.68 -11.79 23.47
CA PHE A 700 -9.92 -10.63 23.90
C PHE A 700 -9.01 -10.87 25.10
N GLU A 701 -9.29 -11.85 25.96
CA GLU A 701 -8.32 -12.28 26.97
C GLU A 701 -7.14 -13.00 26.30
N ASP A 702 -7.40 -13.80 25.26
CA ASP A 702 -6.36 -14.39 24.40
C ASP A 702 -5.78 -13.42 23.35
N MET A 703 -6.49 -12.34 23.00
CA MET A 703 -6.07 -11.28 22.09
C MET A 703 -5.37 -10.12 22.79
N SER A 704 -5.43 -10.00 24.11
CA SER A 704 -4.51 -9.11 24.82
C SER A 704 -3.13 -9.39 24.28
N PRO A 705 -2.32 -8.37 23.93
CA PRO A 705 -0.94 -8.63 23.64
C PRO A 705 -0.46 -9.47 24.81
N VAL A 706 -0.14 -10.73 24.54
CA VAL A 706 0.63 -11.50 25.49
C VAL A 706 1.86 -10.60 25.62
N GLU A 707 1.95 -9.86 26.72
CA GLU A 707 3.23 -9.51 27.24
C GLU A 707 3.98 -10.84 27.19
N GLN A 708 4.73 -11.06 26.13
CA GLN A 708 5.78 -12.06 26.11
C GLN A 708 6.73 -11.54 27.18
N GLY A 709 6.37 -11.79 28.44
CA GLY A 709 7.25 -11.64 29.54
C GLY A 709 8.48 -12.40 29.10
N ASP A 710 9.60 -11.70 29.02
CA ASP A 710 10.87 -12.34 28.69
C ASP A 710 10.93 -13.66 29.46
N PRO A 711 11.12 -14.83 28.80
CA PRO A 711 11.14 -16.13 29.47
C PRO A 711 12.09 -16.14 30.69
N LEU A 712 13.04 -15.22 30.73
CA LEU A 712 13.93 -15.01 31.90
C LEU A 712 13.37 -14.06 32.96
N TYR A 713 12.15 -13.51 32.78
CA TYR A 713 11.58 -12.53 33.71
C TYR A 713 11.41 -13.13 35.12
N THR A 714 10.83 -14.33 35.21
CA THR A 714 10.63 -15.00 36.50
C THR A 714 11.96 -15.28 37.20
N GLU A 715 12.96 -15.75 36.46
CA GLU A 715 14.29 -16.03 36.97
C GLU A 715 15.01 -14.72 37.39
N ALA A 716 14.78 -13.63 36.64
CA ALA A 716 15.32 -12.31 36.98
C ALA A 716 14.67 -11.75 38.27
N VAL A 717 13.36 -11.92 38.46
CA VAL A 717 12.66 -11.51 39.69
C VAL A 717 13.17 -12.29 40.89
N ASP A 718 13.31 -13.62 40.76
CA ASP A 718 13.84 -14.46 41.85
C ASP A 718 15.30 -14.12 42.20
N LEU A 719 16.07 -13.76 41.20
CA LEU A 719 17.46 -13.31 41.40
C LEU A 719 17.51 -11.98 42.14
N VAL A 720 16.70 -10.98 41.73
CA VAL A 720 16.61 -9.65 42.34
C VAL A 720 16.12 -9.75 43.80
N ARG A 721 15.13 -10.59 44.07
CA ARG A 721 14.61 -10.85 45.41
C ARG A 721 15.67 -11.48 46.34
N ARG A 722 16.48 -12.40 45.81
CA ARG A 722 17.58 -13.03 46.56
C ARG A 722 18.74 -12.08 46.86
N GLU A 723 19.08 -11.21 45.93
CA GLU A 723 20.19 -10.27 46.05
C GLU A 723 19.79 -9.01 46.84
N GLY A 724 18.48 -8.77 47.09
CA GLY A 724 17.95 -7.63 47.85
C GLY A 724 18.12 -6.27 47.14
N ARG A 725 18.62 -6.25 45.93
CA ARG A 725 18.86 -5.06 45.11
C ARG A 725 18.77 -5.39 43.63
N ALA A 726 18.35 -4.41 42.81
CA ALA A 726 18.29 -4.54 41.37
C ALA A 726 19.23 -3.53 40.69
N SER A 727 19.99 -3.99 39.72
CA SER A 727 20.70 -3.12 38.78
C SER A 727 20.90 -3.83 37.44
N VAL A 728 20.92 -3.04 36.35
CA VAL A 728 21.14 -3.55 34.97
C VAL A 728 22.46 -4.34 34.93
N SER A 729 23.53 -3.81 35.51
CA SER A 729 24.86 -4.45 35.56
C SER A 729 24.88 -5.77 36.34
N MET A 730 24.05 -5.91 37.37
CA MET A 730 23.94 -7.13 38.17
C MET A 730 23.22 -8.21 37.31
N LEU A 731 22.10 -7.90 36.68
CA LEU A 731 21.37 -8.84 35.79
C LEU A 731 22.24 -9.27 34.61
N GLN A 732 22.96 -8.34 33.99
CA GLN A 732 23.87 -8.69 32.88
C GLN A 732 24.92 -9.75 33.31
N ARG A 733 25.56 -9.55 34.46
CA ARG A 733 26.63 -10.47 34.94
C ARG A 733 26.07 -11.81 35.40
N LYS A 734 24.97 -11.80 36.14
CA LYS A 734 24.42 -13.02 36.76
C LYS A 734 23.68 -13.88 35.79
N MET A 735 22.91 -13.28 34.83
CA MET A 735 22.11 -13.98 33.85
C MET A 735 22.80 -14.07 32.48
N ARG A 736 23.98 -13.46 32.29
CA ARG A 736 24.74 -13.42 31.03
C ARG A 736 23.92 -12.90 29.86
N ILE A 737 23.11 -11.85 30.06
CA ILE A 737 22.28 -11.20 29.09
C ILE A 737 22.81 -9.86 28.63
N GLY A 738 22.41 -9.37 27.47
CA GLY A 738 22.81 -8.04 26.96
C GLY A 738 22.16 -6.89 27.76
N TYR A 739 22.78 -5.70 27.66
CA TYR A 739 22.35 -4.49 28.38
C TYR A 739 20.86 -4.17 28.12
N THR A 740 20.44 -4.13 26.86
CA THR A 740 19.07 -3.78 26.46
C THR A 740 18.03 -4.73 27.06
N ARG A 741 18.35 -6.03 27.13
CA ARG A 741 17.47 -7.04 27.72
C ARG A 741 17.39 -6.90 29.24
N ALA A 742 18.52 -6.68 29.88
CA ALA A 742 18.60 -6.46 31.33
C ALA A 742 17.86 -5.17 31.76
N ALA A 743 17.99 -4.09 31.00
CA ALA A 743 17.27 -2.85 31.22
C ALA A 743 15.73 -3.06 31.12
N ARG A 744 15.25 -3.71 30.07
CA ARG A 744 13.82 -4.02 29.92
C ARG A 744 13.26 -4.86 31.09
N LEU A 745 14.01 -5.85 31.55
CA LEU A 745 13.61 -6.67 32.71
C LEU A 745 13.45 -5.83 33.97
N ILE A 746 14.37 -4.89 34.22
CA ILE A 746 14.28 -3.99 35.37
C ILE A 746 13.11 -3.02 35.21
N ASP A 747 12.87 -2.45 34.02
CA ASP A 747 11.76 -1.53 33.77
C ASP A 747 10.41 -2.23 33.99
N GLN A 748 10.28 -3.48 33.55
CA GLN A 748 9.09 -4.31 33.82
C GLN A 748 8.91 -4.63 35.32
N MET A 749 10.01 -4.83 36.06
CA MET A 749 9.94 -5.03 37.52
C MET A 749 9.55 -3.75 38.25
N GLU A 750 9.97 -2.57 37.75
CA GLU A 750 9.56 -1.27 38.29
C GLU A 750 8.07 -1.03 38.03
N GLU A 751 7.59 -1.27 36.84
CA GLU A 751 6.19 -1.12 36.46
C GLU A 751 5.28 -2.02 37.35
N LYS A 752 5.72 -3.25 37.62
CA LYS A 752 5.04 -4.19 38.53
C LYS A 752 5.31 -3.95 40.00
N LYS A 753 6.01 -2.85 40.35
CA LYS A 753 6.34 -2.45 41.75
C LYS A 753 7.13 -3.50 42.50
N ILE A 754 7.88 -4.35 41.83
CA ILE A 754 8.80 -5.30 42.46
C ILE A 754 10.08 -4.59 42.91
N VAL A 755 10.54 -3.62 42.11
CA VAL A 755 11.68 -2.75 42.44
C VAL A 755 11.25 -1.28 42.39
N GLY A 756 11.95 -0.45 43.19
CA GLY A 756 11.72 0.98 43.22
C GLY A 756 12.52 1.76 42.17
N THR A 757 12.34 3.08 42.17
CA THR A 757 13.13 4.00 41.35
C THR A 757 14.60 4.01 41.80
N PRO A 758 15.56 4.31 40.90
CA PRO A 758 16.97 4.37 41.27
C PRO A 758 17.21 5.46 42.32
N GLN A 759 17.88 5.10 43.42
CA GLN A 759 18.13 6.00 44.54
C GLN A 759 19.41 6.84 44.36
N ASP A 760 20.38 6.36 43.57
CA ASP A 760 21.68 6.97 43.34
C ASP A 760 22.10 7.01 41.87
N ALA A 761 23.13 7.80 41.55
CA ALA A 761 23.75 7.85 40.21
C ALA A 761 24.37 6.51 39.78
N THR A 762 24.43 5.51 40.64
CA THR A 762 24.91 4.14 40.35
C THR A 762 23.82 3.27 39.67
N GLY A 763 22.56 3.74 39.60
CA GLY A 763 21.44 3.02 38.96
C GLY A 763 21.00 1.76 39.71
N VAL A 764 21.32 1.65 40.99
CA VAL A 764 20.84 0.56 41.86
C VAL A 764 19.46 0.92 42.38
N ARG A 765 18.52 -0.04 42.30
CA ARG A 765 17.12 0.11 42.71
C ARG A 765 16.82 -0.79 43.94
N PRO A 766 16.08 -0.31 44.93
CA PRO A 766 15.68 -1.13 46.08
C PRO A 766 14.60 -2.12 45.68
N VAL A 767 14.59 -3.29 46.30
CA VAL A 767 13.52 -4.27 46.15
C VAL A 767 12.34 -3.87 47.03
N LEU A 768 11.16 -3.75 46.49
CA LEU A 768 9.94 -3.36 47.20
C LEU A 768 9.08 -4.59 47.56
N ASP A 769 9.15 -5.64 46.75
CA ASP A 769 8.40 -6.90 46.92
C ASP A 769 9.38 -8.08 46.97
N TYR A 770 9.55 -8.65 48.15
CA TYR A 770 10.38 -9.83 48.38
C TYR A 770 9.62 -11.14 48.14
N GLY A 771 8.31 -11.09 47.84
CA GLY A 771 7.48 -12.29 47.68
C GLY A 771 7.44 -13.12 48.99
N PRO A 772 7.41 -14.44 48.90
CA PRO A 772 7.43 -15.33 50.07
C PRO A 772 8.81 -15.43 50.76
N ALA A 773 9.84 -14.81 50.19
CA ALA A 773 11.20 -14.81 50.81
C ALA A 773 11.34 -13.64 51.80
N ALA A 774 11.91 -13.92 53.00
CA ALA A 774 12.18 -12.87 53.97
C ALA A 774 13.28 -11.91 53.44
N PRO A 775 13.20 -10.59 53.72
CA PRO A 775 14.24 -9.67 53.31
C PRO A 775 15.61 -10.08 53.93
N PRO A 776 16.72 -9.89 53.19
CA PRO A 776 18.03 -10.18 53.72
C PRO A 776 18.28 -9.32 55.00
N LYS A 777 18.83 -9.94 56.04
CA LYS A 777 19.22 -9.22 57.25
C LYS A 777 20.26 -8.18 56.84
N GLU A 778 20.02 -6.93 57.21
CA GLU A 778 21.03 -5.88 57.10
C GLU A 778 22.27 -6.28 57.91
N THR A 779 23.39 -6.50 57.23
CA THR A 779 24.73 -6.64 57.81
C THR A 779 25.52 -5.35 57.63
#